data_1bf54dc6c3a15181b89601fcbbee258b
#
_entry.id   1bf54dc6c3a15181b89601fcbbee258b
#
_cell.length_a   1.000
_cell.length_b   1.000
_cell.length_c   1.000
_cell.angle_alpha   90.00
_cell.angle_beta   90.00
_cell.angle_gamma   90.00
#
_symmetry.space_group_name_H-M   'P 1'
#
loop_
_entity.id
_entity.type
_entity.pdbx_description
1 polymer ?
#
loop_
_entity_poly.entity_id
_entity_poly.type
_entity_poly.pdbx_seq_one_letter_code
_entity_poly.pdbx_strand_id
1 'polypeptide(L)'
;VNWKNITDRLNDFFEKNKFSGLIIGLAAFLLILPFSFTDAYNLFELKLYDLRFQAKPSIPEWDRLYFVDIDENSTTALGQFPWTRDIYAEGLKVMKELGTSQISFDIMFPDPSPVQINDEAYKTIENKAASKAKVVPEDVSALIKNNDTLFAQSLKDNGSAIIAYTFTGDPLTPDAIERQKAGKFQDAMKRFTAISSIPVPQGREKEFESLKGDDTIAIVYPIPELMSAAKTFGFVNRFTDIDGTIRRVRLVQMFDGRIYFNLALSMLIDACNVKQGDIEVNPGRNIILKNAFNTMDHKIENIVIPIDKSGMIYVNWAGPGPREESFHILPFFALLEYPKFSYGVYDFFDSAAGLEGIHARMENESAISSLEEKYHTAKDNNERKSIWNDIAVRKEALKKEKLAALDMLKTEKKKLEEKQKSENPGNAAKELAVLEEDIKAVELVIRTEALKGKIAIIGLTATGTHDIASIPLHNEYPGVGTYHNTINTIINREFIKKPGGIFTFILILVTAAVSGLIMQRLASRRSLAVAIVGFFVINLLSLYLFAFHNVWIEQLGLNLALIIPSIVIVSIKLVSEESQKRFIKGAFSRYIAPDVIEQIMEHPESLELGGENRRITTFFSDVAGFSTISEKLTPPELVKLLNEYLSEMTDIIISHGGTIDKYEGDAIMAFYGAPHPYVDHELRACLAAIDMKKRLRELQEHWRNIGQHELFVRMGMNTGMAVVGNMGSRMRMDYTAMGDSVNLASRLEGANKVYGTTAMISENTYNAVKEHVETRRLDFLRVVGKTEPIGIFELLGMKGSLPQKVYDALEHYNKGMDYFRERQWKRAMNAFHDALKILPDDGPSKTYVKRCEEFMKKPPSQKWDGVYTMKSK
;
A
#
# COMPACT_ATOMS: atom_id res chain seq x y z
N VAL A 1 24.99 22.00 -3.84
CA VAL A 1 25.00 20.96 -4.89
C VAL A 1 24.14 21.48 -6.03
N ASN A 2 24.73 21.68 -7.24
CA ASN A 2 24.01 22.21 -8.38
C ASN A 2 23.17 21.10 -9.02
N TRP A 3 21.96 20.93 -8.52
CA TRP A 3 21.03 19.87 -8.93
C TRP A 3 20.77 19.87 -10.45
N LYS A 4 20.81 21.05 -11.09
CA LYS A 4 20.63 21.18 -12.54
C LYS A 4 21.73 20.44 -13.33
N ASN A 5 22.98 20.55 -12.91
CA ASN A 5 24.09 19.84 -13.58
C ASN A 5 24.03 18.32 -13.41
N ILE A 6 23.43 17.84 -12.30
CA ILE A 6 23.25 16.41 -12.04
C ILE A 6 22.12 15.85 -12.90
N THR A 7 21.00 16.56 -12.96
CA THR A 7 19.86 16.15 -13.79
C THR A 7 20.19 16.14 -15.27
N ASP A 8 20.92 17.14 -15.76
CA ASP A 8 21.32 17.21 -17.17
C ASP A 8 22.27 16.07 -17.55
N ARG A 9 23.23 15.72 -16.68
CA ARG A 9 24.12 14.57 -16.89
C ARG A 9 23.37 13.23 -16.83
N LEU A 10 22.40 13.08 -15.92
CA LEU A 10 21.59 11.88 -15.85
C LEU A 10 20.70 11.72 -17.08
N ASN A 11 20.09 12.79 -17.55
CA ASN A 11 19.28 12.78 -18.77
C ASN A 11 20.13 12.41 -20.00
N ASP A 12 21.30 13.04 -20.15
CA ASP A 12 22.23 12.73 -21.24
C ASP A 12 22.70 11.28 -21.22
N PHE A 13 23.00 10.73 -20.04
CA PHE A 13 23.31 9.31 -19.85
C PHE A 13 22.14 8.41 -20.22
N PHE A 14 20.90 8.81 -19.81
CA PHE A 14 19.69 8.02 -20.04
C PHE A 14 19.30 7.97 -21.52
N GLU A 15 19.42 9.09 -22.23
CA GLU A 15 19.10 9.19 -23.66
C GLU A 15 20.15 8.51 -24.54
N LYS A 16 21.43 8.64 -24.21
CA LYS A 16 22.55 8.08 -25.02
C LYS A 16 22.78 6.60 -24.79
N ASN A 17 22.39 6.04 -23.64
CA ASN A 17 22.70 4.66 -23.30
C ASN A 17 21.46 3.74 -23.38
N LYS A 18 21.41 2.86 -24.38
CA LYS A 18 20.35 1.86 -24.57
C LYS A 18 20.18 0.89 -23.37
N PHE A 19 21.14 0.81 -22.47
CA PHE A 19 21.17 -0.08 -21.31
C PHE A 19 21.05 0.67 -19.96
N SER A 20 20.73 1.96 -19.97
CA SER A 20 20.62 2.74 -18.73
C SER A 20 19.59 2.18 -17.77
N GLY A 21 18.44 1.67 -18.26
CA GLY A 21 17.44 0.99 -17.44
C GLY A 21 17.97 -0.28 -16.78
N LEU A 22 18.78 -1.07 -17.49
CA LEU A 22 19.43 -2.25 -16.93
C LEU A 22 20.40 -1.85 -15.81
N ILE A 23 21.19 -0.79 -16.02
CA ILE A 23 22.13 -0.29 -14.99
C ILE A 23 21.39 0.16 -13.74
N ILE A 24 20.27 0.88 -13.91
CA ILE A 24 19.42 1.29 -12.78
C ILE A 24 18.83 0.06 -12.06
N GLY A 25 18.36 -0.95 -12.81
CA GLY A 25 17.89 -2.21 -12.25
C GLY A 25 18.97 -2.94 -11.45
N LEU A 26 20.17 -3.06 -12.00
CA LEU A 26 21.32 -3.66 -11.29
C LEU A 26 21.72 -2.85 -10.04
N ALA A 27 21.70 -1.53 -10.12
CA ALA A 27 21.97 -0.67 -8.96
C ALA A 27 20.90 -0.86 -7.87
N ALA A 28 19.62 -0.98 -8.25
CA ALA A 28 18.54 -1.28 -7.32
C ALA A 28 18.74 -2.65 -6.66
N PHE A 29 19.11 -3.69 -7.41
CA PHE A 29 19.45 -5.00 -6.86
C PHE A 29 20.59 -4.91 -5.83
N LEU A 30 21.67 -4.16 -6.14
CA LEU A 30 22.81 -3.96 -5.23
C LEU A 30 22.42 -3.20 -3.94
N LEU A 31 21.38 -2.39 -3.97
CA LEU A 31 20.81 -1.75 -2.78
C LEU A 31 19.92 -2.70 -1.97
N ILE A 32 19.13 -3.54 -2.65
CA ILE A 32 18.22 -4.50 -2.01
C ILE A 32 19.01 -5.62 -1.34
N LEU A 33 20.10 -6.07 -1.94
CA LEU A 33 20.90 -7.20 -1.47
C LEU A 33 21.38 -7.03 -0.02
N PRO A 34 22.09 -5.97 0.40
CA PRO A 34 22.47 -5.79 1.80
C PRO A 34 21.25 -5.54 2.70
N PHE A 35 20.22 -4.87 2.22
CA PHE A 35 18.99 -4.66 2.98
C PHE A 35 18.29 -5.98 3.32
N SER A 36 18.33 -6.98 2.42
CA SER A 36 17.70 -8.29 2.65
C SER A 36 18.30 -9.10 3.81
N PHE A 37 19.47 -8.72 4.32
CA PHE A 37 20.09 -9.34 5.49
C PHE A 37 19.78 -8.60 6.80
N THR A 38 18.99 -7.55 6.77
CA THR A 38 18.62 -6.80 7.98
C THR A 38 17.37 -7.37 8.66
N ASP A 39 17.31 -7.20 9.99
CA ASP A 39 16.13 -7.57 10.78
C ASP A 39 14.87 -6.82 10.32
N ALA A 40 15.01 -5.57 9.90
CA ALA A 40 13.90 -4.79 9.36
C ALA A 40 13.29 -5.45 8.10
N TYR A 41 14.12 -5.90 7.17
CA TYR A 41 13.63 -6.63 5.99
C TYR A 41 12.91 -7.92 6.40
N ASN A 42 13.54 -8.71 7.28
CA ASN A 42 12.96 -9.96 7.76
C ASN A 42 11.61 -9.73 8.45
N LEU A 43 11.50 -8.71 9.30
CA LEU A 43 10.25 -8.35 9.98
C LEU A 43 9.13 -8.02 8.99
N PHE A 44 9.40 -7.19 7.96
CA PHE A 44 8.41 -6.88 6.94
C PHE A 44 8.00 -8.13 6.14
N GLU A 45 8.95 -8.97 5.74
CA GLU A 45 8.64 -10.19 4.98
C GLU A 45 7.83 -11.18 5.82
N LEU A 46 8.09 -11.29 7.14
CA LEU A 46 7.30 -12.11 8.06
C LEU A 46 5.86 -11.58 8.19
N LYS A 47 5.65 -10.26 8.22
CA LYS A 47 4.29 -9.69 8.21
C LYS A 47 3.56 -9.95 6.90
N LEU A 48 4.25 -9.89 5.75
CA LEU A 48 3.69 -10.30 4.47
C LEU A 48 3.37 -11.81 4.42
N TYR A 49 4.14 -12.65 5.10
CA TYR A 49 3.85 -14.06 5.27
C TYR A 49 2.54 -14.27 6.06
N ASP A 50 2.36 -13.57 7.18
CA ASP A 50 1.15 -13.68 8.01
C ASP A 50 -0.11 -13.24 7.23
N LEU A 51 -0.03 -12.13 6.48
CA LEU A 51 -1.13 -11.68 5.61
C LEU A 51 -1.55 -12.74 4.58
N ARG A 52 -0.57 -13.50 4.03
CA ARG A 52 -0.87 -14.60 3.10
C ARG A 52 -1.56 -15.75 3.79
N PHE A 53 -1.19 -16.04 5.05
CA PHE A 53 -1.88 -17.05 5.85
C PHE A 53 -3.34 -16.69 6.11
N GLN A 54 -3.62 -15.43 6.43
CA GLN A 54 -5.00 -14.94 6.63
C GLN A 54 -5.87 -15.06 5.37
N ALA A 55 -5.25 -14.96 4.18
CA ALA A 55 -5.93 -15.08 2.90
C ALA A 55 -5.96 -16.53 2.35
N LYS A 56 -5.24 -17.47 2.98
CA LYS A 56 -5.16 -18.86 2.55
C LYS A 56 -6.40 -19.63 3.00
N PRO A 57 -6.96 -20.52 2.15
CA PRO A 57 -7.99 -21.47 2.59
C PRO A 57 -7.46 -22.37 3.72
N SER A 58 -8.33 -22.72 4.68
CA SER A 58 -8.01 -23.68 5.72
C SER A 58 -7.67 -25.05 5.10
N ILE A 59 -6.69 -25.72 5.70
CA ILE A 59 -6.36 -27.10 5.34
C ILE A 59 -7.24 -28.08 6.13
N PRO A 60 -7.56 -29.28 5.57
CA PRO A 60 -8.32 -30.28 6.29
C PRO A 60 -7.57 -30.74 7.53
N GLU A 61 -8.31 -30.92 8.60
CA GLU A 61 -7.77 -31.42 9.85
C GLU A 61 -7.81 -32.94 9.89
N TRP A 62 -6.79 -33.51 10.55
CA TRP A 62 -6.79 -34.93 10.77
C TRP A 62 -7.77 -35.27 11.90
N ASP A 63 -8.85 -35.98 11.59
CA ASP A 63 -9.95 -36.31 12.50
C ASP A 63 -9.58 -37.15 13.72
N ARG A 64 -8.36 -37.73 13.75
CA ARG A 64 -7.84 -38.49 14.88
C ARG A 64 -7.26 -37.64 16.01
N LEU A 65 -6.99 -36.34 15.79
CA LEU A 65 -6.42 -35.48 16.80
C LEU A 65 -7.52 -34.88 17.68
N TYR A 66 -7.37 -35.03 19.00
CA TYR A 66 -8.22 -34.45 20.00
C TYR A 66 -7.41 -33.66 21.00
N PHE A 67 -7.92 -32.52 21.38
CA PHE A 67 -7.38 -31.70 22.44
C PHE A 67 -8.18 -31.91 23.72
N VAL A 68 -7.54 -32.43 24.78
CA VAL A 68 -8.11 -32.51 26.12
C VAL A 68 -7.64 -31.33 26.92
N ASP A 69 -8.56 -30.35 27.07
CA ASP A 69 -8.26 -29.01 27.53
C ASP A 69 -8.40 -28.86 29.03
N ILE A 70 -7.34 -28.43 29.69
CA ILE A 70 -7.40 -27.94 31.05
C ILE A 70 -7.81 -26.45 30.98
N ASP A 71 -9.09 -26.24 30.77
CA ASP A 71 -9.75 -24.96 30.64
C ASP A 71 -10.21 -24.36 31.99
N GLU A 72 -10.87 -23.21 31.95
CA GLU A 72 -11.44 -22.57 33.16
C GLU A 72 -12.53 -23.43 33.82
N ASN A 73 -13.32 -24.16 33.04
CA ASN A 73 -14.33 -25.05 33.59
C ASN A 73 -13.66 -26.20 34.36
N SER A 74 -12.57 -26.75 33.79
CA SER A 74 -11.79 -27.79 34.44
C SER A 74 -11.15 -27.31 35.76
N THR A 75 -10.57 -26.11 35.77
CA THR A 75 -9.99 -25.52 36.98
C THR A 75 -11.05 -25.14 38.03
N THR A 76 -12.25 -24.73 37.58
CA THR A 76 -13.38 -24.47 38.49
C THR A 76 -13.92 -25.78 39.11
N ALA A 77 -14.04 -26.84 38.33
CA ALA A 77 -14.56 -28.13 38.79
C ALA A 77 -13.58 -28.92 39.67
N LEU A 78 -12.29 -28.87 39.33
CA LEU A 78 -11.26 -29.73 39.91
C LEU A 78 -10.29 -28.99 40.85
N GLY A 79 -10.42 -27.69 41.00
CA GLY A 79 -9.54 -26.85 41.79
C GLY A 79 -8.44 -26.18 40.96
N GLN A 80 -7.73 -25.24 41.61
CA GLN A 80 -6.69 -24.44 40.97
C GLN A 80 -5.51 -25.31 40.49
N PHE A 81 -5.06 -25.07 39.26
CA PHE A 81 -3.87 -25.67 38.69
C PHE A 81 -2.58 -25.08 39.37
N PRO A 82 -1.47 -25.88 39.57
CA PRO A 82 -1.27 -27.24 39.15
C PRO A 82 -1.94 -28.29 40.07
N TRP A 83 -2.54 -29.28 39.44
CA TRP A 83 -3.24 -30.37 40.14
C TRP A 83 -2.28 -31.41 40.69
N THR A 84 -2.76 -32.13 41.72
CA THR A 84 -2.11 -33.35 42.19
C THR A 84 -2.26 -34.50 41.17
N ARG A 85 -1.32 -35.42 41.15
CA ARG A 85 -1.19 -36.40 40.07
C ARG A 85 -2.24 -37.51 40.05
N ASP A 86 -2.98 -37.67 41.10
CA ASP A 86 -4.15 -38.58 41.17
C ASP A 86 -5.25 -38.13 40.20
N ILE A 87 -5.45 -36.83 39.97
CA ILE A 87 -6.40 -36.31 38.98
C ILE A 87 -6.04 -36.77 37.57
N TYR A 88 -4.78 -36.69 37.19
CA TYR A 88 -4.30 -37.21 35.90
C TYR A 88 -4.40 -38.71 35.80
N ALA A 89 -4.14 -39.42 36.91
CA ALA A 89 -4.24 -40.89 36.95
C ALA A 89 -5.67 -41.36 36.70
N GLU A 90 -6.68 -40.68 37.27
CA GLU A 90 -8.08 -40.99 37.04
C GLU A 90 -8.52 -40.66 35.60
N GLY A 91 -8.11 -39.50 35.07
CA GLY A 91 -8.34 -39.16 33.66
C GLY A 91 -7.74 -40.19 32.69
N LEU A 92 -6.53 -40.67 32.97
CA LEU A 92 -5.90 -41.76 32.17
C LEU A 92 -6.69 -43.08 32.24
N LYS A 93 -7.25 -43.43 33.38
CA LYS A 93 -8.08 -44.62 33.54
C LYS A 93 -9.33 -44.56 32.65
N VAL A 94 -10.03 -43.45 32.67
CA VAL A 94 -11.21 -43.20 31.82
C VAL A 94 -10.83 -43.25 30.35
N MET A 95 -9.75 -42.58 29.94
CA MET A 95 -9.29 -42.62 28.55
C MET A 95 -8.89 -43.99 28.08
N LYS A 96 -8.33 -44.85 28.95
CA LYS A 96 -8.04 -46.27 28.66
C LYS A 96 -9.34 -47.04 28.46
N GLU A 97 -10.31 -46.88 29.36
CA GLU A 97 -11.63 -47.53 29.26
C GLU A 97 -12.36 -47.18 27.98
N LEU A 98 -12.27 -45.92 27.56
CA LEU A 98 -12.80 -45.41 26.29
C LEU A 98 -12.06 -45.95 25.06
N GLY A 99 -10.86 -46.56 25.23
CA GLY A 99 -10.05 -47.04 24.11
C GLY A 99 -9.34 -45.92 23.33
N THR A 100 -8.90 -44.86 23.97
CA THR A 100 -8.05 -43.84 23.37
C THR A 100 -6.75 -44.47 22.88
N SER A 101 -6.37 -44.20 21.62
CA SER A 101 -5.22 -44.90 21.00
C SER A 101 -3.87 -44.40 21.49
N GLN A 102 -3.75 -43.12 21.79
CA GLN A 102 -2.53 -42.50 22.28
C GLN A 102 -2.89 -41.31 23.15
N ILE A 103 -2.12 -41.05 24.19
CA ILE A 103 -2.30 -39.93 25.10
C ILE A 103 -0.96 -39.22 25.25
N SER A 104 -0.95 -37.88 25.10
CA SER A 104 0.25 -37.08 25.28
C SER A 104 -0.02 -35.95 26.25
N PHE A 105 0.95 -35.66 27.13
CA PHE A 105 0.89 -34.55 28.07
C PHE A 105 1.83 -33.45 27.59
N ASP A 106 1.29 -32.26 27.28
CA ASP A 106 2.05 -31.00 27.14
C ASP A 106 2.19 -30.35 28.53
N ILE A 107 2.56 -31.15 29.49
CA ILE A 107 2.75 -30.79 30.88
C ILE A 107 4.03 -31.43 31.39
N MET A 108 4.88 -30.63 31.98
CA MET A 108 6.13 -31.11 32.58
C MET A 108 5.90 -31.52 34.03
N PHE A 109 6.57 -32.60 34.43
CA PHE A 109 6.53 -33.15 35.78
C PHE A 109 7.93 -33.32 36.38
N PRO A 110 8.68 -32.17 36.56
CA PRO A 110 10.08 -32.25 37.02
C PRO A 110 10.24 -32.46 38.52
N ASP A 111 9.23 -32.13 39.31
CA ASP A 111 9.24 -32.17 40.76
C ASP A 111 8.22 -33.20 41.29
N PRO A 112 8.48 -33.83 42.46
CA PRO A 112 7.53 -34.71 43.13
C PRO A 112 6.21 -33.99 43.47
N SER A 113 5.10 -34.75 43.40
CA SER A 113 3.79 -34.24 43.83
C SER A 113 3.78 -33.97 45.37
N PRO A 114 3.04 -32.99 45.82
CA PRO A 114 2.85 -32.78 47.25
C PRO A 114 2.30 -34.06 47.93
N VAL A 115 2.79 -34.34 49.12
CA VAL A 115 2.33 -35.46 49.94
C VAL A 115 0.90 -35.20 50.43
N GLN A 116 0.02 -36.16 50.21
CA GLN A 116 -1.35 -36.14 50.70
C GLN A 116 -1.62 -37.25 51.71
N ILE A 117 -2.54 -36.99 52.64
CA ILE A 117 -3.03 -38.02 53.56
C ILE A 117 -4.12 -38.84 52.86
N ASN A 118 -4.06 -40.16 52.98
CA ASN A 118 -5.12 -41.06 52.52
C ASN A 118 -6.25 -41.05 53.54
N ASP A 119 -7.36 -40.44 53.21
CA ASP A 119 -8.53 -40.31 54.12
C ASP A 119 -9.15 -41.67 54.53
N GLU A 120 -9.13 -42.65 53.63
CA GLU A 120 -9.63 -44.00 53.96
C GLU A 120 -8.72 -44.71 54.96
N ALA A 121 -7.39 -44.61 54.75
CA ALA A 121 -6.41 -45.15 55.67
C ALA A 121 -6.46 -44.40 56.99
N TYR A 122 -6.67 -43.09 56.98
CA TYR A 122 -6.89 -42.29 58.20
C TYR A 122 -8.11 -42.77 59.00
N LYS A 123 -9.28 -42.89 58.33
CA LYS A 123 -10.51 -43.40 58.93
C LYS A 123 -10.33 -44.84 59.45
N THR A 124 -9.55 -45.65 58.72
CA THR A 124 -9.25 -47.05 59.21
C THR A 124 -8.43 -47.02 60.44
N ILE A 125 -7.43 -46.16 60.56
CA ILE A 125 -6.60 -45.97 61.75
C ILE A 125 -7.47 -45.41 62.91
N GLU A 126 -8.30 -44.44 62.61
CA GLU A 126 -9.20 -43.82 63.60
C GLU A 126 -10.18 -44.87 64.19
N ASN A 127 -10.77 -45.65 63.30
CA ASN A 127 -11.62 -46.76 63.71
C ASN A 127 -10.89 -47.88 64.53
N LYS A 128 -9.65 -48.21 64.16
CA LYS A 128 -8.79 -49.15 64.90
C LYS A 128 -8.43 -48.56 66.28
N ALA A 129 -8.09 -47.25 66.34
CA ALA A 129 -7.81 -46.52 67.56
C ALA A 129 -9.03 -46.46 68.49
N ALA A 130 -10.21 -46.14 67.93
CA ALA A 130 -11.46 -46.13 68.72
C ALA A 130 -11.84 -47.48 69.25
N SER A 131 -11.58 -48.58 68.55
CA SER A 131 -11.84 -49.94 68.92
C SER A 131 -10.69 -50.56 69.75
N LYS A 132 -9.63 -49.83 70.12
CA LYS A 132 -8.42 -50.24 70.79
C LYS A 132 -7.70 -51.41 70.04
N ALA A 133 -7.92 -51.51 68.69
CA ALA A 133 -7.21 -52.50 67.88
C ALA A 133 -5.76 -52.05 67.62
N LYS A 134 -4.85 -52.99 67.44
CA LYS A 134 -3.44 -52.69 67.14
C LYS A 134 -3.29 -52.09 65.82
N VAL A 135 -2.71 -50.82 65.74
CA VAL A 135 -2.27 -50.17 64.52
C VAL A 135 -0.93 -50.83 64.14
N VAL A 136 -0.85 -51.34 62.93
CA VAL A 136 0.38 -51.92 62.39
C VAL A 136 1.18 -50.95 61.45
N PRO A 137 2.47 -51.16 61.22
CA PRO A 137 3.27 -50.30 60.35
C PRO A 137 2.69 -50.10 58.97
N GLU A 138 2.00 -51.20 58.47
CA GLU A 138 1.33 -51.11 57.16
C GLU A 138 0.18 -50.10 57.20
N ASP A 139 -0.56 -49.95 58.26
CA ASP A 139 -1.61 -48.90 58.39
C ASP A 139 -1.00 -47.49 58.34
N VAL A 140 0.14 -47.31 59.00
CA VAL A 140 0.83 -45.99 59.02
C VAL A 140 1.42 -45.70 57.66
N SER A 141 2.00 -46.67 56.97
CA SER A 141 2.49 -46.49 55.57
C SER A 141 1.38 -46.21 54.59
N ALA A 142 0.16 -46.73 54.81
CA ALA A 142 -1.01 -46.47 54.00
C ALA A 142 -1.57 -45.06 54.13
N LEU A 143 -1.19 -44.34 55.23
CA LEU A 143 -1.57 -42.93 55.41
C LEU A 143 -1.01 -41.98 54.37
N ILE A 144 0.12 -42.32 53.77
CA ILE A 144 0.77 -41.48 52.78
C ILE A 144 0.24 -41.88 51.40
N LYS A 145 -0.54 -41.02 50.78
CA LYS A 145 -0.97 -41.16 49.38
C LYS A 145 0.15 -40.73 48.45
N ASN A 146 0.84 -41.69 47.82
CA ASN A 146 1.88 -41.38 46.85
C ASN A 146 1.28 -41.22 45.45
N ASN A 147 0.89 -40.00 45.12
CA ASN A 147 0.25 -39.68 43.84
C ASN A 147 1.19 -39.88 42.66
N ASP A 148 2.52 -39.77 42.83
CA ASP A 148 3.51 -40.03 41.78
C ASP A 148 3.51 -41.48 41.36
N THR A 149 3.47 -42.42 42.37
CA THR A 149 3.39 -43.88 42.13
C THR A 149 2.05 -44.23 41.48
N LEU A 150 0.95 -43.65 41.95
CA LEU A 150 -0.37 -43.85 41.35
C LEU A 150 -0.42 -43.45 39.90
N PHE A 151 0.09 -42.28 39.57
CA PHE A 151 0.15 -41.78 38.18
C PHE A 151 1.11 -42.63 37.32
N ALA A 152 2.27 -42.98 37.81
CA ALA A 152 3.19 -43.88 37.13
C ALA A 152 2.55 -45.26 36.84
N GLN A 153 1.77 -45.82 37.79
CA GLN A 153 1.02 -47.05 37.55
C GLN A 153 -0.02 -46.91 36.47
N SER A 154 -0.80 -45.78 36.47
CA SER A 154 -1.80 -45.48 35.47
C SER A 154 -1.17 -45.31 34.07
N LEU A 155 0.03 -44.71 34.00
CA LEU A 155 0.79 -44.62 32.74
C LEU A 155 1.18 -46.00 32.20
N LYS A 156 1.66 -46.91 33.09
CA LYS A 156 2.00 -48.29 32.71
C LYS A 156 0.77 -49.07 32.23
N ASP A 157 -0.32 -48.95 32.95
CA ASP A 157 -1.57 -49.66 32.65
C ASP A 157 -2.17 -49.15 31.32
N ASN A 158 -2.08 -47.87 31.07
CA ASN A 158 -2.49 -47.25 29.78
C ASN A 158 -1.59 -47.73 28.63
N GLY A 159 -0.28 -47.75 28.82
CA GLY A 159 0.71 -48.24 27.84
C GLY A 159 0.91 -47.43 26.57
N SER A 160 0.18 -46.30 26.42
CA SER A 160 0.23 -45.43 25.23
C SER A 160 0.59 -43.99 25.54
N ALA A 161 0.95 -43.71 26.81
CA ALA A 161 1.16 -42.33 27.25
C ALA A 161 2.56 -41.80 26.95
N ILE A 162 2.61 -40.55 26.43
CA ILE A 162 3.81 -39.80 26.11
C ILE A 162 3.89 -38.56 27.03
N ILE A 163 5.08 -38.34 27.62
CA ILE A 163 5.28 -37.22 28.55
C ILE A 163 6.27 -36.17 27.97
N ALA A 164 6.00 -34.90 28.24
CA ALA A 164 6.83 -33.77 27.88
C ALA A 164 8.08 -33.65 28.75
N TYR A 165 9.16 -33.17 28.16
CA TYR A 165 10.35 -32.65 28.85
C TYR A 165 10.85 -31.42 28.11
N THR A 166 11.83 -30.69 28.68
CA THR A 166 12.35 -29.50 28.03
C THR A 166 13.88 -29.41 28.11
N PHE A 167 14.49 -28.76 27.15
CA PHE A 167 15.86 -28.32 27.21
C PHE A 167 15.90 -26.92 27.86
N THR A 168 16.94 -26.66 28.66
CA THR A 168 17.15 -25.36 29.28
C THR A 168 18.52 -24.80 28.94
N GLY A 169 18.58 -23.44 28.81
CA GLY A 169 19.78 -22.64 28.73
C GLY A 169 20.29 -22.21 30.11
N ASP A 170 19.50 -22.41 31.14
CA ASP A 170 19.86 -22.06 32.51
C ASP A 170 20.50 -23.25 33.23
N PRO A 171 21.45 -23.03 34.16
CA PRO A 171 21.98 -24.05 35.01
C PRO A 171 20.87 -24.67 35.85
N LEU A 172 20.89 -25.99 35.98
CA LEU A 172 19.98 -26.72 36.86
C LEU A 172 20.21 -26.27 38.32
N THR A 173 19.13 -26.26 39.10
CA THR A 173 19.21 -25.96 40.54
C THR A 173 20.07 -27.01 41.26
N PRO A 174 20.75 -26.65 42.34
CA PRO A 174 21.54 -27.60 43.13
C PRO A 174 20.77 -28.88 43.54
N ASP A 175 19.50 -28.71 43.92
CA ASP A 175 18.61 -29.79 44.30
C ASP A 175 18.29 -30.71 43.10
N ALA A 176 18.09 -30.16 41.92
CA ALA A 176 17.87 -30.92 40.70
C ALA A 176 19.13 -31.75 40.32
N ILE A 177 20.31 -31.12 40.47
CA ILE A 177 21.61 -31.82 40.25
C ILE A 177 21.82 -32.95 41.24
N GLU A 178 21.49 -32.74 42.51
CA GLU A 178 21.61 -33.78 43.55
C GLU A 178 20.66 -34.93 43.30
N ARG A 179 19.39 -34.64 42.94
CA ARG A 179 18.40 -35.66 42.56
C ARG A 179 18.86 -36.48 41.36
N GLN A 180 19.47 -35.86 40.38
CA GLN A 180 19.97 -36.57 39.19
C GLN A 180 21.14 -37.52 39.47
N LYS A 181 21.87 -37.32 40.56
CA LYS A 181 22.97 -38.23 41.00
C LYS A 181 22.46 -39.51 41.68
N ALA A 182 21.23 -39.55 42.14
CA ALA A 182 20.65 -40.72 42.76
C ALA A 182 20.60 -41.94 41.79
N GLY A 183 20.94 -43.14 42.29
CA GLY A 183 21.01 -44.35 41.45
C GLY A 183 19.71 -44.66 40.72
N LYS A 184 18.58 -44.51 41.39
CA LYS A 184 17.24 -44.66 40.82
C LYS A 184 16.99 -43.71 39.64
N PHE A 185 17.49 -42.48 39.75
CA PHE A 185 17.38 -41.51 38.69
C PHE A 185 18.26 -41.89 37.49
N GLN A 186 19.46 -42.33 37.72
CA GLN A 186 20.38 -42.76 36.67
C GLN A 186 19.86 -43.93 35.83
N ASP A 187 19.22 -44.90 36.48
CA ASP A 187 18.60 -46.03 35.76
C ASP A 187 17.36 -45.60 34.95
N ALA A 188 16.54 -44.75 35.49
CA ALA A 188 15.41 -44.18 34.78
C ALA A 188 15.87 -43.32 33.59
N MET A 189 16.97 -42.53 33.74
CA MET A 189 17.58 -41.72 32.67
C MET A 189 18.13 -42.60 31.54
N LYS A 190 18.74 -43.73 31.81
CA LYS A 190 19.19 -44.68 30.77
C LYS A 190 18.00 -45.13 29.91
N ARG A 191 16.88 -45.52 30.57
CA ARG A 191 15.66 -45.87 29.82
C ARG A 191 15.10 -44.70 29.03
N PHE A 192 14.96 -43.54 29.66
CA PHE A 192 14.52 -42.30 29.03
C PHE A 192 15.33 -42.05 27.75
N THR A 193 16.67 -41.99 27.85
CA THR A 193 17.56 -41.75 26.73
C THR A 193 17.39 -42.77 25.61
N ALA A 194 17.23 -44.07 26.00
CA ALA A 194 17.07 -45.14 25.01
C ALA A 194 15.77 -45.05 24.20
N ILE A 195 14.67 -44.54 24.77
CA ILE A 195 13.36 -44.50 24.10
C ILE A 195 12.99 -43.13 23.51
N SER A 196 13.65 -42.02 23.96
CA SER A 196 13.35 -40.65 23.52
C SER A 196 14.31 -40.14 22.47
N SER A 197 15.38 -40.86 22.13
CA SER A 197 16.44 -40.39 21.23
C SER A 197 17.11 -41.50 20.45
N ILE A 198 17.77 -41.14 19.36
CA ILE A 198 18.63 -42.02 18.59
C ILE A 198 20.09 -41.50 18.62
N PRO A 199 21.11 -42.36 18.55
CA PRO A 199 22.48 -41.90 18.48
C PRO A 199 22.77 -41.16 17.18
N VAL A 200 23.68 -40.20 17.23
CA VAL A 200 24.24 -39.60 16.02
C VAL A 200 25.06 -40.65 15.28
N PRO A 201 24.90 -40.85 13.96
CA PRO A 201 25.66 -41.81 13.21
C PRO A 201 27.15 -41.53 13.26
N GLN A 202 27.96 -42.56 13.49
CA GLN A 202 29.44 -42.44 13.59
C GLN A 202 30.01 -41.81 12.30
N GLY A 203 30.92 -40.84 12.46
CA GLY A 203 31.58 -40.13 11.36
C GLY A 203 30.76 -39.02 10.71
N ARG A 204 29.56 -38.78 11.18
CA ARG A 204 28.67 -37.69 10.67
C ARG A 204 28.43 -36.56 11.70
N GLU A 205 29.19 -36.55 12.79
CA GLU A 205 28.96 -35.65 13.94
C GLU A 205 28.91 -34.15 13.49
N LYS A 206 29.79 -33.77 12.58
CA LYS A 206 29.83 -32.40 12.02
C LYS A 206 28.58 -31.98 11.28
N GLU A 207 27.88 -32.92 10.63
CA GLU A 207 26.63 -32.63 9.91
C GLU A 207 25.50 -32.30 10.89
N PHE A 208 25.55 -32.86 12.08
CA PHE A 208 24.53 -32.71 13.11
C PHE A 208 24.80 -31.55 14.06
N GLU A 209 25.94 -30.89 13.97
CA GLU A 209 26.26 -29.69 14.81
C GLU A 209 25.21 -28.60 14.69
N SER A 210 24.64 -28.41 13.50
CA SER A 210 23.59 -27.42 13.25
C SER A 210 22.26 -27.74 13.97
N LEU A 211 22.09 -28.95 14.50
CA LEU A 211 20.92 -29.34 15.29
C LEU A 211 21.10 -29.05 16.80
N LYS A 212 22.28 -28.61 17.26
CA LYS A 212 22.46 -28.10 18.62
C LYS A 212 21.62 -26.84 18.81
N GLY A 213 20.95 -26.74 19.94
CA GLY A 213 20.31 -25.47 20.34
C GLY A 213 21.38 -24.50 20.85
N ASP A 214 21.34 -23.25 20.42
CA ASP A 214 22.36 -22.26 20.76
C ASP A 214 22.50 -22.03 22.28
N ASP A 215 21.40 -22.18 23.04
CA ASP A 215 21.33 -21.96 24.49
C ASP A 215 21.06 -23.26 25.29
N THR A 216 21.37 -24.43 24.75
CA THR A 216 21.05 -25.70 25.42
C THR A 216 22.19 -26.15 26.30
N ILE A 217 22.01 -26.11 27.61
CA ILE A 217 22.99 -26.56 28.61
C ILE A 217 22.58 -27.88 29.25
N ALA A 218 21.28 -28.14 29.49
CA ALA A 218 20.80 -29.31 30.19
C ALA A 218 19.39 -29.73 29.73
N ILE A 219 18.97 -30.89 30.17
CA ILE A 219 17.59 -31.42 30.04
C ILE A 219 16.91 -31.32 31.40
N VAL A 220 15.71 -30.81 31.47
CA VAL A 220 14.81 -30.88 32.61
C VAL A 220 13.98 -32.15 32.46
N TYR A 221 14.34 -33.16 33.19
CA TYR A 221 13.72 -34.49 33.13
C TYR A 221 12.46 -34.55 33.98
N PRO A 222 11.46 -35.38 33.58
CA PRO A 222 10.41 -35.81 34.51
C PRO A 222 11.00 -36.58 35.69
N ILE A 223 10.23 -36.77 36.75
CA ILE A 223 10.67 -37.59 37.91
C ILE A 223 10.91 -39.05 37.50
N PRO A 224 11.78 -39.80 38.22
CA PRO A 224 12.18 -41.20 37.89
C PRO A 224 11.00 -42.16 37.73
N GLU A 225 9.96 -42.03 38.55
CA GLU A 225 8.76 -42.84 38.50
C GLU A 225 8.09 -42.75 37.14
N LEU A 226 7.92 -41.55 36.63
CA LEU A 226 7.29 -41.33 35.33
C LEU A 226 8.23 -41.67 34.16
N MET A 227 9.55 -41.40 34.28
CA MET A 227 10.55 -41.87 33.30
C MET A 227 10.54 -43.40 33.14
N SER A 228 10.24 -44.12 34.22
CA SER A 228 10.17 -45.59 34.21
C SER A 228 8.84 -46.13 33.68
N ALA A 229 7.80 -45.34 33.65
CA ALA A 229 6.42 -45.74 33.34
C ALA A 229 5.92 -45.34 31.96
N ALA A 230 6.24 -44.12 31.49
CA ALA A 230 5.76 -43.61 30.21
C ALA A 230 6.26 -44.45 29.03
N LYS A 231 5.49 -44.49 27.95
CA LYS A 231 5.83 -45.19 26.70
C LYS A 231 7.03 -44.54 26.00
N THR A 232 7.00 -43.24 25.83
CA THR A 232 8.09 -42.45 25.28
C THR A 232 7.99 -40.98 25.76
N PHE A 233 8.89 -40.10 25.28
CA PHE A 233 8.97 -38.71 25.68
C PHE A 233 9.17 -37.82 24.45
N GLY A 234 8.76 -36.54 24.55
CA GLY A 234 9.03 -35.52 23.54
C GLY A 234 9.38 -34.18 24.16
N PHE A 235 10.32 -33.44 23.56
CA PHE A 235 10.60 -32.08 24.07
C PHE A 235 9.55 -31.08 23.60
N VAL A 236 9.32 -30.05 24.45
CA VAL A 236 8.28 -29.02 24.23
C VAL A 236 8.84 -27.63 24.06
N ASN A 237 10.14 -27.51 23.80
CA ASN A 237 10.76 -26.23 23.55
C ASN A 237 10.14 -25.55 22.31
N ARG A 238 9.73 -24.28 22.48
CA ARG A 238 9.20 -23.46 21.41
C ARG A 238 10.26 -22.54 20.86
N PHE A 239 10.15 -22.25 19.61
CA PHE A 239 10.98 -21.30 18.89
C PHE A 239 10.10 -20.22 18.30
N THR A 240 10.40 -18.96 18.63
CA THR A 240 9.73 -17.80 18.05
C THR A 240 10.65 -17.11 17.06
N ASP A 241 10.07 -16.55 16.01
CA ASP A 241 10.79 -15.64 15.13
C ASP A 241 11.06 -14.30 15.85
N ILE A 242 11.79 -13.39 15.21
CA ILE A 242 12.21 -12.09 15.79
C ILE A 242 11.05 -11.19 16.26
N ASP A 243 9.83 -11.44 15.79
CA ASP A 243 8.62 -10.73 16.19
C ASP A 243 7.79 -11.46 17.26
N GLY A 244 8.33 -12.51 17.86
CA GLY A 244 7.66 -13.32 18.88
C GLY A 244 6.63 -14.31 18.34
N THR A 245 6.43 -14.39 17.01
CA THR A 245 5.44 -15.27 16.38
C THR A 245 6.03 -16.65 16.07
N ILE A 246 5.29 -17.73 16.36
CA ILE A 246 5.65 -19.09 16.02
C ILE A 246 5.22 -19.40 14.59
N ARG A 247 6.17 -19.56 13.68
CA ARG A 247 5.94 -20.01 12.31
C ARG A 247 6.60 -21.33 12.01
N ARG A 248 7.60 -21.68 12.82
CA ARG A 248 8.41 -22.90 12.67
C ARG A 248 8.44 -23.67 13.97
N VAL A 249 8.55 -25.00 13.86
CA VAL A 249 8.71 -25.91 14.99
C VAL A 249 9.95 -26.74 14.79
N ARG A 250 10.80 -26.82 15.83
CA ARG A 250 11.95 -27.70 15.85
C ARG A 250 11.49 -29.13 16.12
N LEU A 251 11.68 -30.00 15.15
CA LEU A 251 11.30 -31.41 15.28
C LEU A 251 12.38 -32.28 15.93
N VAL A 252 13.64 -31.93 15.73
CA VAL A 252 14.79 -32.68 16.26
C VAL A 252 15.83 -31.70 16.83
N GLN A 253 16.46 -32.14 17.93
CA GLN A 253 17.54 -31.41 18.57
C GLN A 253 18.65 -32.35 18.98
N MET A 254 19.92 -32.00 18.75
CA MET A 254 21.06 -32.77 19.19
C MET A 254 21.52 -32.30 20.59
N PHE A 255 21.69 -33.26 21.48
CA PHE A 255 22.28 -33.05 22.80
C PHE A 255 23.09 -34.28 23.21
N ASP A 256 24.26 -34.09 23.73
CA ASP A 256 25.17 -35.17 24.21
C ASP A 256 25.33 -36.35 23.22
N GLY A 257 25.60 -36.03 21.94
CA GLY A 257 25.82 -37.00 20.87
C GLY A 257 24.59 -37.82 20.46
N ARG A 258 23.39 -37.39 20.85
CA ARG A 258 22.12 -38.02 20.51
C ARG A 258 21.13 -37.02 19.94
N ILE A 259 20.19 -37.53 19.15
CA ILE A 259 19.13 -36.77 18.49
C ILE A 259 17.84 -37.04 19.22
N TYR A 260 17.26 -36.03 19.82
CA TYR A 260 16.01 -36.07 20.56
C TYR A 260 14.85 -35.51 19.70
N PHE A 261 13.65 -35.99 19.95
CA PHE A 261 12.46 -35.69 19.17
C PHE A 261 11.53 -34.73 19.91
N ASN A 262 10.92 -33.81 19.17
CA ASN A 262 9.85 -32.96 19.68
C ASN A 262 8.59 -33.78 20.01
N LEU A 263 7.72 -33.28 20.88
CA LEU A 263 6.48 -33.97 21.29
C LEU A 263 5.62 -34.39 20.09
N ALA A 264 5.39 -33.49 19.12
CA ALA A 264 4.62 -33.81 17.90
C ALA A 264 5.26 -34.94 17.09
N LEU A 265 6.58 -34.93 16.91
CA LEU A 265 7.28 -35.99 16.17
C LEU A 265 7.27 -37.31 16.94
N SER A 266 7.46 -37.28 18.27
CA SER A 266 7.37 -38.47 19.13
C SER A 266 5.98 -39.11 19.05
N MET A 267 4.94 -38.30 19.07
CA MET A 267 3.56 -38.75 18.89
C MET A 267 3.35 -39.40 17.52
N LEU A 268 3.88 -38.78 16.47
CA LEU A 268 3.75 -39.29 15.10
C LEU A 268 4.51 -40.64 14.92
N ILE A 269 5.73 -40.71 15.42
CA ILE A 269 6.54 -41.94 15.42
C ILE A 269 5.75 -43.09 16.05
N ASP A 270 5.14 -42.83 17.21
CA ASP A 270 4.33 -43.85 17.92
C ASP A 270 3.03 -44.17 17.18
N ALA A 271 2.25 -43.16 16.77
CA ALA A 271 1.00 -43.33 16.06
C ALA A 271 1.14 -44.08 14.72
N CYS A 272 2.29 -43.89 14.03
CA CYS A 272 2.63 -44.59 12.79
C CYS A 272 3.41 -45.90 13.01
N ASN A 273 3.56 -46.33 14.26
CA ASN A 273 4.27 -47.57 14.66
C ASN A 273 5.69 -47.70 14.06
N VAL A 274 6.45 -46.56 14.06
CA VAL A 274 7.81 -46.53 13.50
C VAL A 274 8.82 -47.01 14.55
N LYS A 275 9.67 -47.92 14.19
CA LYS A 275 10.76 -48.38 15.07
C LYS A 275 11.92 -47.39 15.02
N GLN A 276 12.68 -47.25 16.12
CA GLN A 276 13.83 -46.32 16.18
C GLN A 276 14.88 -46.57 15.07
N GLY A 277 15.13 -47.83 14.68
CA GLY A 277 16.03 -48.14 13.58
C GLY A 277 15.52 -47.74 12.18
N ASP A 278 14.24 -47.44 12.06
CA ASP A 278 13.59 -46.99 10.83
C ASP A 278 13.53 -45.46 10.73
N ILE A 279 14.12 -44.72 11.67
CA ILE A 279 14.19 -43.27 11.68
C ILE A 279 15.54 -42.79 11.14
N GLU A 280 15.49 -42.03 10.06
CA GLU A 280 16.69 -41.40 9.48
C GLU A 280 16.57 -39.89 9.52
N VAL A 281 17.61 -39.21 10.04
CA VAL A 281 17.65 -37.74 10.13
C VAL A 281 18.78 -37.23 9.25
N ASN A 282 18.45 -36.32 8.33
CA ASN A 282 19.40 -35.65 7.43
C ASN A 282 19.27 -34.14 7.60
N PRO A 283 20.14 -33.50 8.40
CA PRO A 283 20.07 -32.04 8.67
C PRO A 283 20.07 -31.21 7.38
N GLY A 284 19.18 -30.23 7.29
CA GLY A 284 19.00 -29.38 6.11
C GLY A 284 18.37 -30.06 4.89
N ARG A 285 17.86 -31.28 5.06
CA ARG A 285 17.14 -32.04 4.01
C ARG A 285 15.82 -32.57 4.51
N ASN A 286 15.85 -33.67 5.32
CA ASN A 286 14.64 -34.35 5.75
C ASN A 286 14.85 -35.26 6.97
N ILE A 287 13.71 -35.61 7.57
CA ILE A 287 13.56 -36.78 8.43
C ILE A 287 12.77 -37.81 7.63
N ILE A 288 13.22 -39.05 7.62
CA ILE A 288 12.53 -40.17 6.95
C ILE A 288 12.09 -41.17 8.02
N LEU A 289 10.78 -41.35 8.14
CA LEU A 289 10.17 -42.38 8.93
C LEU A 289 9.88 -43.59 7.98
N LYS A 290 10.76 -44.59 8.02
CA LYS A 290 10.64 -45.77 7.16
C LYS A 290 9.58 -46.73 7.70
N ASN A 291 8.93 -47.43 6.81
CA ASN A 291 7.91 -48.43 7.15
C ASN A 291 6.80 -47.86 8.07
N ALA A 292 6.53 -46.58 7.99
CA ALA A 292 5.49 -45.92 8.76
C ALA A 292 4.10 -46.35 8.28
N PHE A 293 3.25 -46.71 9.26
CA PHE A 293 1.84 -46.97 8.96
C PHE A 293 1.09 -45.62 8.84
N ASN A 294 0.84 -45.19 7.60
CA ASN A 294 0.04 -43.99 7.35
C ASN A 294 -1.44 -44.28 7.63
N THR A 295 -1.96 -43.66 8.67
CA THR A 295 -3.34 -43.87 9.14
C THR A 295 -4.38 -43.14 8.31
N MET A 296 -3.97 -42.22 7.41
CA MET A 296 -4.88 -41.59 6.45
C MET A 296 -5.19 -42.54 5.27
N ASP A 297 -4.13 -43.08 4.70
CA ASP A 297 -4.21 -43.92 3.52
C ASP A 297 -4.28 -45.43 3.86
N HIS A 298 -4.17 -45.79 5.15
CA HIS A 298 -4.10 -47.16 5.66
C HIS A 298 -3.01 -48.00 4.98
N LYS A 299 -1.86 -47.38 4.68
CA LYS A 299 -0.72 -48.00 3.98
C LYS A 299 0.55 -47.93 4.80
N ILE A 300 1.42 -48.90 4.56
CA ILE A 300 2.80 -48.81 5.03
C ILE A 300 3.63 -48.12 3.97
N GLU A 301 4.22 -46.99 4.30
CA GLU A 301 5.04 -46.20 3.40
C GLU A 301 6.12 -45.39 4.17
N ASN A 302 7.00 -44.75 3.43
CA ASN A 302 7.96 -43.84 4.05
C ASN A 302 7.33 -42.44 4.14
N ILE A 303 7.32 -41.87 5.34
CA ILE A 303 6.94 -40.47 5.57
C ILE A 303 8.22 -39.62 5.51
N VAL A 304 8.30 -38.73 4.53
CA VAL A 304 9.45 -37.81 4.34
C VAL A 304 9.06 -36.42 4.81
N ILE A 305 9.72 -35.91 5.84
CA ILE A 305 9.46 -34.63 6.48
C ILE A 305 10.63 -33.68 6.14
N PRO A 306 10.45 -32.66 5.31
CA PRO A 306 11.51 -31.71 5.00
C PRO A 306 11.86 -30.87 6.24
N ILE A 307 13.14 -30.75 6.55
CA ILE A 307 13.65 -29.92 7.65
C ILE A 307 14.76 -29.00 7.17
N ASP A 308 14.88 -27.84 7.81
CA ASP A 308 16.02 -26.95 7.65
C ASP A 308 17.27 -27.48 8.41
N LYS A 309 18.39 -26.74 8.30
CA LYS A 309 19.65 -27.10 8.97
C LYS A 309 19.52 -27.18 10.50
N SER A 310 18.59 -26.45 11.09
CA SER A 310 18.33 -26.42 12.53
C SER A 310 17.27 -27.45 12.97
N GLY A 311 16.82 -28.33 12.06
CA GLY A 311 15.81 -29.35 12.35
C GLY A 311 14.39 -28.82 12.46
N MET A 312 14.09 -27.67 11.84
CA MET A 312 12.79 -27.00 11.91
C MET A 312 11.99 -27.22 10.64
N ILE A 313 10.65 -27.19 10.79
CA ILE A 313 9.69 -27.10 9.70
C ILE A 313 8.83 -25.84 9.85
N TYR A 314 8.32 -25.32 8.73
CA TYR A 314 7.23 -24.35 8.75
C TYR A 314 5.92 -25.06 9.00
N VAL A 315 5.15 -24.58 9.97
CA VAL A 315 3.84 -25.14 10.30
C VAL A 315 2.80 -24.56 9.36
N ASN A 316 2.00 -25.44 8.77
CA ASN A 316 0.84 -25.06 7.97
C ASN A 316 -0.39 -25.07 8.89
N TRP A 317 -0.80 -23.89 9.34
CA TRP A 317 -1.86 -23.72 10.33
C TRP A 317 -3.24 -24.02 9.72
N ALA A 318 -4.05 -24.82 10.41
CA ALA A 318 -5.29 -25.39 9.87
C ALA A 318 -6.52 -24.50 10.04
N GLY A 319 -6.47 -23.32 10.58
CA GLY A 319 -7.68 -22.53 10.69
C GLY A 319 -7.57 -21.26 11.50
N PRO A 320 -8.61 -20.41 11.46
CA PRO A 320 -8.56 -19.04 11.97
C PRO A 320 -8.74 -18.92 13.49
N GLY A 321 -9.13 -19.97 14.22
CA GLY A 321 -9.47 -19.81 15.62
C GLY A 321 -9.03 -20.90 16.57
N PRO A 322 -8.69 -20.53 17.83
CA PRO A 322 -8.30 -21.52 18.85
C PRO A 322 -9.47 -22.23 19.52
N ARG A 323 -10.71 -21.80 19.38
CA ARG A 323 -11.81 -22.30 20.21
C ARG A 323 -13.05 -22.82 19.49
N GLU A 324 -13.31 -22.50 18.27
CA GLU A 324 -14.62 -22.80 17.68
C GLU A 324 -14.63 -23.65 16.40
N GLU A 325 -13.51 -23.78 15.69
CA GLU A 325 -13.55 -24.44 14.36
C GLU A 325 -12.36 -25.32 13.98
N SER A 326 -11.27 -25.42 14.74
CA SER A 326 -10.07 -26.09 14.25
C SER A 326 -9.70 -27.35 14.97
N PHE A 327 -9.98 -27.92 15.88
CA PHE A 327 -9.71 -29.26 16.47
C PHE A 327 -10.79 -29.63 17.46
N HIS A 328 -11.07 -30.95 17.55
CA HIS A 328 -12.01 -31.45 18.52
C HIS A 328 -11.47 -31.20 19.93
N ILE A 329 -12.17 -30.42 20.73
CA ILE A 329 -11.79 -30.03 22.09
C ILE A 329 -12.71 -30.72 23.09
N LEU A 330 -12.14 -31.35 24.11
CA LEU A 330 -12.84 -31.90 25.24
C LEU A 330 -12.27 -31.30 26.54
N PRO A 331 -13.06 -30.61 27.37
CA PRO A 331 -12.60 -30.21 28.69
C PRO A 331 -12.14 -31.38 29.56
N PHE A 332 -11.03 -31.23 30.27
CA PHE A 332 -10.46 -32.33 31.07
C PHE A 332 -11.43 -32.84 32.15
N PHE A 333 -12.19 -31.94 32.81
CA PHE A 333 -13.17 -32.34 33.81
C PHE A 333 -14.22 -33.32 33.28
N ALA A 334 -14.52 -33.27 31.99
CA ALA A 334 -15.47 -34.18 31.32
C ALA A 334 -15.07 -35.66 31.46
N LEU A 335 -13.75 -35.95 31.47
CA LEU A 335 -13.27 -37.29 31.73
C LEU A 335 -13.66 -37.82 33.10
N LEU A 336 -13.57 -36.97 34.12
CA LEU A 336 -13.87 -37.35 35.52
C LEU A 336 -15.37 -37.43 35.81
N GLU A 337 -16.16 -36.65 35.07
CA GLU A 337 -17.61 -36.67 35.16
C GLU A 337 -18.24 -37.82 34.32
N TYR A 338 -17.55 -38.28 33.28
CA TYR A 338 -18.05 -39.31 32.38
C TYR A 338 -18.57 -40.57 33.09
N PRO A 339 -17.84 -41.21 34.07
CA PRO A 339 -18.34 -42.35 34.77
C PRO A 339 -19.64 -42.11 35.55
N LYS A 340 -19.89 -40.86 35.99
CA LYS A 340 -21.09 -40.52 36.78
C LYS A 340 -22.32 -40.45 35.87
N PHE A 341 -22.17 -39.94 34.68
CA PHE A 341 -23.29 -39.69 33.75
C PHE A 341 -23.52 -40.83 32.75
N SER A 342 -22.48 -41.61 32.43
CA SER A 342 -22.55 -42.61 31.37
C SER A 342 -23.68 -43.64 31.56
N TYR A 343 -23.87 -44.18 32.76
CA TYR A 343 -24.93 -45.17 33.05
C TYR A 343 -26.32 -44.61 32.79
N GLY A 344 -26.65 -43.44 33.34
CA GLY A 344 -27.96 -42.81 33.16
C GLY A 344 -28.25 -42.42 31.71
N VAL A 345 -27.21 -41.96 30.99
CA VAL A 345 -27.33 -41.62 29.57
C VAL A 345 -27.53 -42.85 28.70
N TYR A 346 -26.88 -43.98 29.04
CA TYR A 346 -27.11 -45.26 28.33
C TYR A 346 -28.51 -45.81 28.58
N ASP A 347 -29.01 -45.75 29.83
CA ASP A 347 -30.40 -46.11 30.15
C ASP A 347 -31.39 -45.26 29.36
N PHE A 348 -31.07 -43.98 29.16
CA PHE A 348 -31.87 -43.07 28.32
C PHE A 348 -31.82 -43.48 26.85
N PHE A 349 -30.63 -43.77 26.28
CA PHE A 349 -30.49 -44.24 24.90
C PHE A 349 -31.25 -45.54 24.65
N ASP A 350 -31.17 -46.50 25.59
CA ASP A 350 -31.86 -47.76 25.51
C ASP A 350 -33.37 -47.60 25.56
N SER A 351 -33.85 -46.69 26.41
CA SER A 351 -35.27 -46.34 26.48
C SER A 351 -35.78 -45.66 25.24
N ALA A 352 -34.98 -44.80 24.64
CA ALA A 352 -35.34 -44.06 23.41
C ALA A 352 -35.30 -44.96 22.16
N ALA A 353 -34.38 -45.93 22.09
CA ALA A 353 -34.19 -46.81 20.92
C ALA A 353 -35.12 -48.03 20.92
N GLY A 354 -35.65 -48.44 22.07
CA GLY A 354 -36.42 -49.67 22.23
C GLY A 354 -35.58 -50.94 22.04
N LEU A 355 -36.20 -52.13 22.18
CA LEU A 355 -35.48 -53.39 22.11
C LEU A 355 -34.78 -53.66 20.77
N GLU A 356 -35.38 -53.24 19.66
CA GLU A 356 -34.76 -53.42 18.34
C GLU A 356 -33.52 -52.54 18.18
N GLY A 357 -33.55 -51.29 18.68
CA GLY A 357 -32.41 -50.36 18.66
C GLY A 357 -31.26 -50.84 19.54
N ILE A 358 -31.56 -51.42 20.73
CA ILE A 358 -30.57 -52.00 21.64
C ILE A 358 -29.85 -53.17 20.94
N HIS A 359 -30.61 -54.11 20.33
CA HIS A 359 -30.02 -55.21 19.59
C HIS A 359 -29.13 -54.75 18.42
N ALA A 360 -29.61 -53.77 17.62
CA ALA A 360 -28.86 -53.23 16.51
C ALA A 360 -27.56 -52.52 16.97
N ARG A 361 -27.60 -51.84 18.12
CA ARG A 361 -26.41 -51.22 18.71
C ARG A 361 -25.38 -52.26 19.18
N MET A 362 -25.83 -53.27 19.93
CA MET A 362 -24.97 -54.37 20.43
C MET A 362 -24.35 -55.16 19.27
N GLU A 363 -25.11 -55.42 18.21
CA GLU A 363 -24.61 -56.07 16.99
C GLU A 363 -23.55 -55.19 16.30
N ASN A 364 -23.77 -53.89 16.15
CA ASN A 364 -22.80 -52.98 15.56
C ASN A 364 -21.53 -52.87 16.41
N GLU A 365 -21.62 -52.78 17.73
CA GLU A 365 -20.46 -52.69 18.64
C GLU A 365 -19.63 -53.98 18.63
N SER A 366 -20.30 -55.15 18.64
CA SER A 366 -19.64 -56.45 18.53
C SER A 366 -18.95 -56.63 17.18
N ALA A 367 -19.63 -56.23 16.11
CA ALA A 367 -19.07 -56.28 14.77
C ALA A 367 -17.86 -55.35 14.59
N ILE A 368 -17.93 -54.11 15.15
CA ILE A 368 -16.80 -53.19 15.14
C ILE A 368 -15.59 -53.78 15.86
N SER A 369 -15.76 -54.37 17.03
CA SER A 369 -14.66 -54.98 17.81
C SER A 369 -14.01 -56.16 17.02
N SER A 370 -14.82 -57.00 16.40
CA SER A 370 -14.30 -58.08 15.54
C SER A 370 -13.59 -57.60 14.29
N LEU A 371 -14.09 -56.52 13.68
CA LEU A 371 -13.47 -55.91 12.51
C LEU A 371 -12.17 -55.16 12.88
N GLU A 372 -12.08 -54.53 14.04
CA GLU A 372 -10.85 -53.91 14.55
C GLU A 372 -9.73 -54.96 14.77
N GLU A 373 -10.06 -56.15 15.31
CA GLU A 373 -9.11 -57.25 15.43
C GLU A 373 -8.62 -57.72 14.06
N LYS A 374 -9.54 -57.93 13.09
CA LYS A 374 -9.20 -58.31 11.72
C LYS A 374 -8.35 -57.24 11.04
N TYR A 375 -8.64 -55.98 11.25
CA TYR A 375 -7.87 -54.88 10.69
C TYR A 375 -6.40 -54.87 11.13
N HIS A 376 -6.15 -55.16 12.39
CA HIS A 376 -4.78 -55.24 12.93
C HIS A 376 -4.00 -56.45 12.42
N THR A 377 -4.68 -57.52 12.06
CA THR A 377 -4.08 -58.76 11.56
C THR A 377 -3.95 -58.85 10.04
N ALA A 378 -4.71 -58.03 9.29
CA ALA A 378 -4.69 -57.99 7.82
C ALA A 378 -3.31 -57.61 7.29
N LYS A 379 -2.82 -58.35 6.29
CA LYS A 379 -1.51 -58.13 5.66
C LYS A 379 -1.59 -57.31 4.38
N ASP A 380 -2.74 -57.36 3.70
CA ASP A 380 -2.94 -56.59 2.45
C ASP A 380 -3.58 -55.24 2.68
N ASN A 381 -3.08 -54.23 1.98
CA ASN A 381 -3.55 -52.85 2.09
C ASN A 381 -4.99 -52.66 1.60
N ASN A 382 -5.41 -53.42 0.58
CA ASN A 382 -6.78 -53.32 0.07
C ASN A 382 -7.78 -53.95 1.06
N GLU A 383 -7.39 -55.07 1.67
CA GLU A 383 -8.16 -55.73 2.74
C GLU A 383 -8.31 -54.79 3.95
N ARG A 384 -7.24 -54.13 4.38
CA ARG A 384 -7.28 -53.14 5.48
C ARG A 384 -8.24 -51.98 5.16
N LYS A 385 -8.17 -51.46 3.94
CA LYS A 385 -9.05 -50.36 3.53
C LYS A 385 -10.52 -50.79 3.51
N SER A 386 -10.82 -52.00 3.06
CA SER A 386 -12.19 -52.55 3.07
C SER A 386 -12.72 -52.69 4.50
N ILE A 387 -11.92 -53.32 5.40
CA ILE A 387 -12.30 -53.46 6.80
C ILE A 387 -12.53 -52.12 7.48
N TRP A 388 -11.65 -51.14 7.20
CA TRP A 388 -11.80 -49.81 7.76
C TRP A 388 -13.07 -49.11 7.32
N ASN A 389 -13.44 -49.21 6.04
CA ASN A 389 -14.69 -48.67 5.53
C ASN A 389 -15.92 -49.28 6.23
N ASP A 390 -15.92 -50.62 6.49
CA ASP A 390 -16.98 -51.28 7.24
C ASP A 390 -17.06 -50.76 8.69
N ILE A 391 -15.91 -50.60 9.37
CA ILE A 391 -15.83 -49.99 10.70
C ILE A 391 -16.40 -48.56 10.67
N ALA A 392 -16.01 -47.76 9.70
CA ALA A 392 -16.45 -46.35 9.59
C ALA A 392 -17.97 -46.25 9.40
N VAL A 393 -18.56 -47.09 8.56
CA VAL A 393 -20.03 -47.13 8.34
C VAL A 393 -20.78 -47.47 9.62
N ARG A 394 -20.29 -48.46 10.38
CA ARG A 394 -20.93 -48.88 11.63
C ARG A 394 -20.78 -47.86 12.74
N LYS A 395 -19.60 -47.21 12.87
CA LYS A 395 -19.37 -46.09 13.81
C LYS A 395 -20.28 -44.89 13.49
N GLU A 396 -20.47 -44.60 12.22
CA GLU A 396 -21.35 -43.51 11.81
C GLU A 396 -22.83 -43.85 12.11
N ALA A 397 -23.25 -45.08 11.99
CA ALA A 397 -24.59 -45.49 12.38
C ALA A 397 -24.85 -45.32 13.89
N LEU A 398 -23.91 -45.76 14.74
CA LEU A 398 -23.99 -45.56 16.21
C LEU A 398 -23.98 -44.06 16.59
N LYS A 399 -23.19 -43.25 15.92
CA LYS A 399 -23.16 -41.78 16.11
C LYS A 399 -24.50 -41.16 15.76
N LYS A 400 -25.11 -41.53 14.64
CA LYS A 400 -26.44 -41.02 14.22
C LYS A 400 -27.54 -41.35 15.25
N GLU A 401 -27.52 -42.55 15.81
CA GLU A 401 -28.46 -42.96 16.86
C GLU A 401 -28.36 -42.03 18.10
N LYS A 402 -27.14 -41.80 18.60
CA LYS A 402 -26.89 -40.92 19.73
C LYS A 402 -27.27 -39.44 19.46
N LEU A 403 -26.98 -38.96 18.24
CA LEU A 403 -27.36 -37.60 17.83
C LEU A 403 -28.88 -37.44 17.69
N ALA A 404 -29.58 -38.49 17.20
CA ALA A 404 -31.04 -38.48 17.12
C ALA A 404 -31.69 -38.40 18.53
N ALA A 405 -31.15 -39.15 19.52
CA ALA A 405 -31.62 -39.04 20.88
C ALA A 405 -31.39 -37.67 21.51
N LEU A 406 -30.22 -37.03 21.22
CA LEU A 406 -29.92 -35.67 21.64
C LEU A 406 -30.88 -34.66 21.00
N ASP A 407 -31.21 -34.84 19.74
CA ASP A 407 -32.14 -33.96 19.00
C ASP A 407 -33.59 -34.08 19.55
N MET A 408 -33.99 -35.27 20.00
CA MET A 408 -35.26 -35.44 20.73
C MET A 408 -35.30 -34.61 22.02
N LEU A 409 -34.25 -34.65 22.86
CA LEU A 409 -34.18 -33.83 24.07
C LEU A 409 -34.20 -32.31 23.77
N LYS A 410 -33.47 -31.87 22.75
CA LYS A 410 -33.47 -30.46 22.31
C LYS A 410 -34.84 -30.04 21.79
N THR A 411 -35.56 -30.92 21.12
CA THR A 411 -36.93 -30.65 20.64
C THR A 411 -37.88 -30.54 21.82
N GLU A 412 -37.75 -31.37 22.83
CA GLU A 412 -38.55 -31.33 24.07
C GLU A 412 -38.27 -30.04 24.89
N LYS A 413 -36.98 -29.67 24.98
CA LYS A 413 -36.58 -28.39 25.59
C LYS A 413 -37.31 -27.21 24.93
N LYS A 414 -37.30 -27.17 23.58
CA LYS A 414 -37.99 -26.10 22.83
C LYS A 414 -39.47 -26.04 23.11
N LYS A 415 -40.16 -27.18 23.23
CA LYS A 415 -41.57 -27.26 23.57
C LYS A 415 -41.81 -26.75 25.01
N LEU A 416 -40.93 -27.08 25.96
CA LEU A 416 -41.02 -26.61 27.36
C LEU A 416 -40.79 -25.10 27.48
N GLU A 417 -39.82 -24.56 26.69
CA GLU A 417 -39.58 -23.12 26.61
C GLU A 417 -40.81 -22.36 26.05
N GLU A 418 -41.49 -22.93 25.06
CA GLU A 418 -42.71 -22.36 24.51
C GLU A 418 -43.88 -22.42 25.56
N LYS A 419 -43.97 -23.52 26.30
CA LYS A 419 -44.95 -23.72 27.38
C LYS A 419 -44.71 -22.80 28.57
N GLN A 420 -43.44 -22.56 28.93
CA GLN A 420 -43.06 -21.60 29.97
C GLN A 420 -43.49 -20.17 29.66
N LYS A 421 -43.53 -19.82 28.37
CA LYS A 421 -44.01 -18.49 27.93
C LYS A 421 -45.52 -18.34 27.94
N SER A 422 -46.30 -19.42 27.96
CA SER A 422 -47.75 -19.42 27.78
C SER A 422 -48.58 -19.77 29.05
N GLU A 423 -48.11 -20.66 29.94
CA GLU A 423 -48.88 -21.17 31.04
C GLU A 423 -48.02 -21.53 32.26
N ASN A 424 -48.16 -20.78 33.35
CA ASN A 424 -47.64 -21.10 34.69
C ASN A 424 -46.10 -21.34 34.84
N PRO A 425 -45.28 -20.33 35.18
CA PRO A 425 -43.83 -20.37 35.08
C PRO A 425 -43.08 -21.31 36.05
N GLY A 426 -43.75 -21.71 37.14
CA GLY A 426 -43.01 -22.34 38.26
C GLY A 426 -42.63 -23.81 38.03
N ASN A 427 -43.52 -24.63 37.49
CA ASN A 427 -43.22 -26.04 37.22
C ASN A 427 -42.40 -26.22 35.95
N ALA A 428 -42.72 -25.50 34.89
CA ALA A 428 -41.98 -25.55 33.64
C ALA A 428 -40.52 -25.13 33.79
N ALA A 429 -40.18 -24.22 34.67
CA ALA A 429 -38.82 -23.83 34.99
C ALA A 429 -37.99 -24.94 35.67
N LYS A 430 -38.60 -25.75 36.54
CA LYS A 430 -37.94 -26.88 37.16
C LYS A 430 -37.71 -28.03 36.16
N GLU A 431 -38.74 -28.33 35.34
CA GLU A 431 -38.60 -29.37 34.30
C GLU A 431 -37.59 -28.95 33.26
N LEU A 432 -37.51 -27.65 32.88
CA LEU A 432 -36.50 -27.12 31.96
C LEU A 432 -35.08 -27.24 32.53
N ALA A 433 -34.88 -26.96 33.80
CA ALA A 433 -33.56 -27.05 34.44
C ALA A 433 -33.07 -28.51 34.48
N VAL A 434 -33.94 -29.49 34.77
CA VAL A 434 -33.58 -30.91 34.72
C VAL A 434 -33.23 -31.32 33.28
N LEU A 435 -34.07 -30.95 32.33
CA LEU A 435 -33.81 -31.28 30.91
C LEU A 435 -32.54 -30.64 30.36
N GLU A 436 -32.17 -29.42 30.80
CA GLU A 436 -30.89 -28.81 30.47
C GLU A 436 -29.70 -29.56 31.05
N GLU A 437 -29.84 -30.13 32.25
CA GLU A 437 -28.83 -30.98 32.87
C GLU A 437 -28.66 -32.31 32.12
N ASP A 438 -29.78 -32.91 31.73
CA ASP A 438 -29.79 -34.15 30.90
C ASP A 438 -29.15 -33.90 29.55
N ILE A 439 -29.49 -32.81 28.87
CA ILE A 439 -28.86 -32.43 27.59
C ILE A 439 -27.35 -32.29 27.75
N LYS A 440 -26.88 -31.58 28.79
CA LYS A 440 -25.46 -31.43 29.06
C LYS A 440 -24.78 -32.75 29.34
N ALA A 441 -25.41 -33.64 30.12
CA ALA A 441 -24.88 -34.97 30.39
C ALA A 441 -24.75 -35.80 29.12
N VAL A 442 -25.78 -35.81 28.25
CA VAL A 442 -25.74 -36.51 26.96
C VAL A 442 -24.67 -35.95 26.03
N GLU A 443 -24.59 -34.62 25.92
CA GLU A 443 -23.54 -33.99 25.13
C GLU A 443 -22.12 -34.32 25.61
N LEU A 444 -21.94 -34.32 26.96
CA LEU A 444 -20.66 -34.65 27.58
C LEU A 444 -20.28 -36.13 27.29
N VAL A 445 -21.20 -37.08 27.41
CA VAL A 445 -20.96 -38.50 27.11
C VAL A 445 -20.60 -38.65 25.63
N ILE A 446 -21.37 -38.10 24.73
CA ILE A 446 -21.10 -38.18 23.27
C ILE A 446 -19.71 -37.62 22.92
N ARG A 447 -19.34 -36.47 23.49
CA ARG A 447 -18.03 -35.84 23.25
C ARG A 447 -16.89 -36.66 23.82
N THR A 448 -17.08 -37.23 25.04
CA THR A 448 -16.05 -38.02 25.71
C THR A 448 -15.82 -39.36 25.01
N GLU A 449 -16.86 -40.02 24.57
CA GLU A 449 -16.76 -41.27 23.78
C GLU A 449 -16.15 -41.07 22.40
N ALA A 450 -16.21 -39.87 21.87
CA ALA A 450 -15.53 -39.55 20.62
C ALA A 450 -14.00 -39.70 20.68
N LEU A 451 -13.41 -39.82 21.90
CA LEU A 451 -11.99 -40.16 22.12
C LEU A 451 -11.63 -41.59 21.70
N LYS A 452 -12.59 -42.46 21.48
CA LYS A 452 -12.34 -43.86 21.08
C LYS A 452 -11.50 -43.94 19.80
N GLY A 453 -10.32 -44.57 19.88
CA GLY A 453 -9.37 -44.69 18.77
C GLY A 453 -8.68 -43.40 18.36
N LYS A 454 -8.83 -42.33 19.12
CA LYS A 454 -8.21 -41.03 18.83
C LYS A 454 -6.86 -40.82 19.54
N ILE A 455 -6.15 -39.83 19.15
CA ILE A 455 -4.90 -39.34 19.73
C ILE A 455 -5.24 -38.10 20.54
N ALA A 456 -5.10 -38.18 21.86
CA ALA A 456 -5.42 -37.10 22.76
C ALA A 456 -4.15 -36.36 23.20
N ILE A 457 -4.16 -35.04 23.10
CA ILE A 457 -3.12 -34.17 23.68
C ILE A 457 -3.75 -33.41 24.86
N ILE A 458 -3.20 -33.61 26.04
CA ILE A 458 -3.61 -32.89 27.27
C ILE A 458 -2.73 -31.66 27.40
N GLY A 459 -3.35 -30.49 27.48
CA GLY A 459 -2.65 -29.23 27.64
C GLY A 459 -3.51 -28.14 28.28
N LEU A 460 -2.97 -26.96 28.43
CA LEU A 460 -3.51 -25.86 29.24
C LEU A 460 -4.00 -24.72 28.35
N THR A 461 -5.26 -24.27 28.60
CA THR A 461 -5.77 -23.01 28.01
C THR A 461 -6.37 -22.08 29.07
N ALA A 462 -6.47 -22.52 30.35
CA ALA A 462 -7.01 -21.71 31.44
C ALA A 462 -6.22 -20.39 31.60
N THR A 463 -6.94 -19.30 31.85
CA THR A 463 -6.37 -17.95 32.08
C THR A 463 -5.37 -17.99 33.24
N GLY A 464 -4.21 -17.38 33.06
CA GLY A 464 -3.15 -17.37 34.07
C GLY A 464 -2.12 -18.51 33.97
N THR A 465 -2.32 -19.47 33.06
CA THR A 465 -1.34 -20.56 32.84
C THR A 465 -0.18 -20.17 31.93
N HIS A 466 -0.21 -19.00 31.32
CA HIS A 466 0.81 -18.42 30.42
C HIS A 466 1.23 -19.27 29.21
N ASP A 467 0.46 -20.28 28.84
CA ASP A 467 0.75 -21.12 27.67
C ASP A 467 0.12 -20.58 26.38
N ILE A 468 0.25 -19.26 26.18
CA ILE A 468 -0.26 -18.56 24.99
C ILE A 468 0.91 -18.21 24.07
N ALA A 469 0.72 -18.39 22.78
CA ALA A 469 1.69 -18.08 21.73
C ALA A 469 1.07 -17.24 20.61
N SER A 470 1.86 -16.34 20.01
CA SER A 470 1.47 -15.68 18.77
C SER A 470 1.75 -16.59 17.58
N ILE A 471 0.78 -16.72 16.67
CA ILE A 471 0.87 -17.46 15.41
C ILE A 471 0.42 -16.58 14.24
N PRO A 472 0.68 -16.92 12.98
CA PRO A 472 0.28 -16.11 11.83
C PRO A 472 -1.21 -15.77 11.73
N LEU A 473 -2.07 -16.61 12.30
CA LEU A 473 -3.53 -16.44 12.28
C LEU A 473 -4.08 -15.74 13.52
N HIS A 474 -3.39 -15.86 14.67
CA HIS A 474 -3.86 -15.38 15.96
C HIS A 474 -2.71 -14.91 16.85
N ASN A 475 -2.91 -13.79 17.57
CA ASN A 475 -1.93 -13.30 18.54
C ASN A 475 -1.96 -14.06 19.88
N GLU A 476 -3.11 -14.64 20.22
CA GLU A 476 -3.34 -15.39 21.45
C GLU A 476 -3.83 -16.81 21.10
N TYR A 477 -2.89 -17.69 20.84
CA TYR A 477 -3.17 -19.07 20.45
C TYR A 477 -2.65 -20.04 21.50
N PRO A 478 -3.44 -21.06 21.92
CA PRO A 478 -2.96 -22.05 22.87
C PRO A 478 -1.71 -22.79 22.35
N GLY A 479 -0.67 -22.80 23.16
CA GLY A 479 0.61 -23.37 22.75
C GLY A 479 0.54 -24.83 22.37
N VAL A 480 -0.31 -25.60 23.03
CA VAL A 480 -0.59 -27.01 22.70
C VAL A 480 -1.10 -27.20 21.26
N GLY A 481 -1.84 -26.26 20.72
CA GLY A 481 -2.30 -26.28 19.33
C GLY A 481 -1.18 -26.30 18.29
N THR A 482 0.04 -25.91 18.68
CA THR A 482 1.23 -26.02 17.85
C THR A 482 1.54 -27.46 17.46
N TYR A 483 1.36 -28.43 18.41
CA TYR A 483 1.60 -29.85 18.13
C TYR A 483 0.55 -30.42 17.20
N HIS A 484 -0.73 -30.05 17.38
CA HIS A 484 -1.81 -30.45 16.48
C HIS A 484 -1.52 -30.02 15.06
N ASN A 485 -1.21 -28.74 14.85
CA ASN A 485 -0.91 -28.20 13.53
C ASN A 485 0.37 -28.79 12.93
N THR A 486 1.38 -29.09 13.75
CA THR A 486 2.61 -29.74 13.31
C THR A 486 2.33 -31.18 12.80
N ILE A 487 1.58 -31.98 13.57
CA ILE A 487 1.19 -33.31 13.17
C ILE A 487 0.31 -33.26 11.91
N ASN A 488 -0.66 -32.35 11.89
CA ASN A 488 -1.56 -32.15 10.76
C ASN A 488 -0.81 -31.78 9.47
N THR A 489 0.19 -30.89 9.56
CA THR A 489 1.09 -30.54 8.46
C THR A 489 1.83 -31.76 7.90
N ILE A 490 2.33 -32.61 8.79
CA ILE A 490 3.13 -33.80 8.40
C ILE A 490 2.25 -34.88 7.77
N ILE A 491 1.13 -35.19 8.39
CA ILE A 491 0.23 -36.28 7.94
C ILE A 491 -0.40 -35.94 6.58
N ASN A 492 -0.85 -34.70 6.41
CA ASN A 492 -1.43 -34.23 5.14
C ASN A 492 -0.35 -33.92 4.08
N ARG A 493 0.95 -33.94 4.46
CA ARG A 493 2.09 -33.56 3.57
C ARG A 493 2.01 -32.15 3.04
N GLU A 494 1.34 -31.26 3.73
CA GLU A 494 1.10 -29.88 3.36
C GLU A 494 2.22 -28.96 3.82
N PHE A 495 3.48 -29.33 3.47
CA PHE A 495 4.68 -28.60 3.87
C PHE A 495 4.83 -27.28 3.12
N ILE A 496 5.11 -26.20 3.85
CA ILE A 496 5.46 -24.91 3.26
C ILE A 496 6.91 -24.98 2.75
N LYS A 497 7.06 -24.79 1.44
CA LYS A 497 8.33 -24.85 0.75
C LYS A 497 8.88 -23.44 0.55
N LYS A 498 9.99 -23.11 1.21
CA LYS A 498 10.73 -21.87 0.97
C LYS A 498 11.86 -22.17 -0.02
N PRO A 499 11.85 -21.57 -1.23
CA PRO A 499 12.96 -21.70 -2.16
C PRO A 499 14.28 -21.24 -1.54
N GLY A 500 15.38 -21.84 -1.95
CA GLY A 500 16.70 -21.48 -1.43
C GLY A 500 17.06 -20.02 -1.70
N GLY A 501 17.83 -19.37 -0.83
CA GLY A 501 18.17 -17.95 -0.92
C GLY A 501 18.80 -17.55 -2.26
N ILE A 502 19.62 -18.43 -2.87
CA ILE A 502 20.21 -18.17 -4.21
C ILE A 502 19.10 -18.00 -5.26
N PHE A 503 18.06 -18.83 -5.24
CA PHE A 503 16.93 -18.71 -6.19
C PHE A 503 16.19 -17.39 -5.98
N THR A 504 15.93 -17.02 -4.72
CA THR A 504 15.29 -15.74 -4.37
C THR A 504 16.12 -14.55 -4.89
N PHE A 505 17.44 -14.55 -4.68
CA PHE A 505 18.30 -13.49 -5.18
C PHE A 505 18.34 -13.41 -6.71
N ILE A 506 18.37 -14.55 -7.41
CA ILE A 506 18.26 -14.57 -8.88
C ILE A 506 16.92 -13.97 -9.32
N LEU A 507 15.83 -14.31 -8.65
CA LEU A 507 14.52 -13.81 -9.00
C LEU A 507 14.41 -12.29 -8.78
N ILE A 508 14.97 -11.77 -7.68
CA ILE A 508 15.05 -10.32 -7.40
C ILE A 508 15.91 -9.63 -8.46
N LEU A 509 17.07 -10.19 -8.80
CA LEU A 509 17.97 -9.66 -9.85
C LEU A 509 17.28 -9.59 -11.22
N VAL A 510 16.63 -10.68 -11.63
CA VAL A 510 15.90 -10.74 -12.90
C VAL A 510 14.75 -9.72 -12.91
N THR A 511 13.98 -9.64 -11.83
CA THR A 511 12.88 -8.68 -11.72
C THR A 511 13.39 -7.24 -11.81
N ALA A 512 14.47 -6.89 -11.13
CA ALA A 512 15.09 -5.56 -11.17
C ALA A 512 15.63 -5.22 -12.56
N ALA A 513 16.31 -6.16 -13.21
CA ALA A 513 16.84 -5.98 -14.56
C ALA A 513 15.74 -5.82 -15.61
N VAL A 514 14.73 -6.68 -15.56
CA VAL A 514 13.61 -6.68 -16.52
C VAL A 514 12.75 -5.43 -16.32
N SER A 515 12.43 -5.06 -15.07
CA SER A 515 11.68 -3.84 -14.78
C SER A 515 12.41 -2.61 -15.32
N GLY A 516 13.72 -2.48 -15.07
CA GLY A 516 14.52 -1.39 -15.60
C GLY A 516 14.49 -1.30 -17.12
N LEU A 517 14.67 -2.42 -17.82
CA LEU A 517 14.63 -2.48 -19.29
C LEU A 517 13.26 -2.14 -19.87
N ILE A 518 12.18 -2.63 -19.26
CA ILE A 518 10.82 -2.34 -19.71
C ILE A 518 10.50 -0.87 -19.48
N MET A 519 10.75 -0.36 -18.26
CA MET A 519 10.46 1.04 -17.90
C MET A 519 11.22 2.04 -18.76
N GLN A 520 12.44 1.72 -19.18
CA GLN A 520 13.22 2.57 -20.09
C GLN A 520 12.53 2.76 -21.44
N ARG A 521 11.90 1.72 -21.99
CA ARG A 521 11.30 1.73 -23.34
C ARG A 521 9.92 2.36 -23.43
N LEU A 522 9.20 2.46 -22.32
CA LEU A 522 7.83 2.95 -22.27
C LEU A 522 7.79 4.46 -21.97
N ALA A 523 6.75 5.17 -22.44
CA ALA A 523 6.48 6.55 -22.04
C ALA A 523 6.13 6.62 -20.54
N SER A 524 6.37 7.76 -19.87
CA SER A 524 6.24 7.96 -18.42
C SER A 524 4.92 7.43 -17.85
N ARG A 525 3.77 7.78 -18.48
CA ARG A 525 2.44 7.30 -18.06
C ARG A 525 2.27 5.78 -18.19
N ARG A 526 2.78 5.18 -19.28
CA ARG A 526 2.72 3.72 -19.51
C ARG A 526 3.66 2.98 -18.57
N SER A 527 4.83 3.53 -18.25
CA SER A 527 5.76 2.98 -17.26
C SER A 527 5.09 2.86 -15.89
N LEU A 528 4.38 3.91 -15.44
CA LEU A 528 3.66 3.89 -14.17
C LEU A 528 2.55 2.82 -14.17
N ALA A 529 1.76 2.73 -15.23
CA ALA A 529 0.72 1.72 -15.36
C ALA A 529 1.29 0.29 -15.30
N VAL A 530 2.38 0.01 -16.01
CA VAL A 530 3.06 -1.30 -16.00
C VAL A 530 3.64 -1.61 -14.62
N ALA A 531 4.19 -0.62 -13.89
CA ALA A 531 4.67 -0.82 -12.52
C ALA A 531 3.52 -1.21 -11.57
N ILE A 532 2.38 -0.53 -11.66
CA ILE A 532 1.20 -0.84 -10.85
C ILE A 532 0.67 -2.26 -11.16
N VAL A 533 0.49 -2.57 -12.44
CA VAL A 533 0.04 -3.92 -12.86
C VAL A 533 1.03 -4.99 -12.42
N GLY A 534 2.33 -4.76 -12.62
CA GLY A 534 3.39 -5.68 -12.20
C GLY A 534 3.38 -5.92 -10.69
N PHE A 535 3.16 -4.88 -9.88
CA PHE A 535 3.00 -5.01 -8.44
C PHE A 535 1.84 -5.95 -8.08
N PHE A 536 0.67 -5.74 -8.65
CA PHE A 536 -0.48 -6.64 -8.40
C PHE A 536 -0.22 -8.06 -8.88
N VAL A 537 0.40 -8.24 -10.05
CA VAL A 537 0.73 -9.57 -10.59
C VAL A 537 1.70 -10.32 -9.67
N ILE A 538 2.77 -9.68 -9.19
CA ILE A 538 3.73 -10.29 -8.25
C ILE A 538 3.01 -10.73 -6.97
N ASN A 539 2.19 -9.86 -6.39
CA ASN A 539 1.51 -10.15 -5.13
C ASN A 539 0.42 -11.22 -5.27
N LEU A 540 -0.40 -11.18 -6.32
CA LEU A 540 -1.42 -12.19 -6.60
C LEU A 540 -0.80 -13.55 -6.93
N LEU A 541 0.27 -13.58 -7.74
CA LEU A 541 0.98 -14.83 -8.06
C LEU A 541 1.63 -15.42 -6.81
N SER A 542 2.26 -14.60 -5.97
CA SER A 542 2.85 -15.06 -4.71
C SER A 542 1.79 -15.61 -3.75
N LEU A 543 0.63 -14.93 -3.66
CA LEU A 543 -0.51 -15.40 -2.88
C LEU A 543 -1.05 -16.72 -3.43
N TYR A 544 -1.23 -16.84 -4.74
CA TYR A 544 -1.69 -18.08 -5.39
C TYR A 544 -0.74 -19.26 -5.11
N LEU A 545 0.57 -19.06 -5.31
CA LEU A 545 1.58 -20.09 -5.05
C LEU A 545 1.62 -20.50 -3.57
N PHE A 546 1.43 -19.55 -2.67
CA PHE A 546 1.38 -19.81 -1.24
C PHE A 546 0.10 -20.54 -0.84
N ALA A 547 -1.06 -20.09 -1.31
CA ALA A 547 -2.37 -20.63 -0.90
C ALA A 547 -2.64 -22.03 -1.45
N PHE A 548 -2.26 -22.30 -2.70
CA PHE A 548 -2.63 -23.55 -3.38
C PHE A 548 -1.47 -24.53 -3.59
N HIS A 549 -0.22 -24.06 -3.48
CA HIS A 549 0.96 -24.90 -3.69
C HIS A 549 1.92 -24.93 -2.49
N ASN A 550 1.60 -24.18 -1.43
CA ASN A 550 2.44 -24.05 -0.22
C ASN A 550 3.88 -23.56 -0.53
N VAL A 551 4.05 -22.72 -1.56
CA VAL A 551 5.35 -22.15 -1.94
C VAL A 551 5.45 -20.73 -1.43
N TRP A 552 6.38 -20.48 -0.50
CA TRP A 552 6.66 -19.16 0.02
C TRP A 552 7.75 -18.45 -0.78
N ILE A 553 7.37 -17.55 -1.66
CA ILE A 553 8.28 -16.62 -2.33
C ILE A 553 8.34 -15.31 -1.55
N GLU A 554 9.54 -14.82 -1.25
CA GLU A 554 9.72 -13.53 -0.58
C GLU A 554 9.23 -12.39 -1.47
N GLN A 555 8.23 -11.66 -1.01
CA GLN A 555 7.56 -10.60 -1.77
C GLN A 555 8.25 -9.25 -1.67
N LEU A 556 8.81 -8.93 -0.50
CA LEU A 556 9.38 -7.60 -0.25
C LEU A 556 10.49 -7.28 -1.24
N GLY A 557 11.42 -8.22 -1.41
CA GLY A 557 12.53 -8.06 -2.35
C GLY A 557 12.08 -7.88 -3.80
N LEU A 558 11.07 -8.64 -4.24
CA LEU A 558 10.50 -8.54 -5.59
C LEU A 558 9.76 -7.22 -5.81
N ASN A 559 8.98 -6.79 -4.83
CA ASN A 559 8.28 -5.51 -4.90
C ASN A 559 9.26 -4.33 -4.95
N LEU A 560 10.32 -4.35 -4.14
CA LEU A 560 11.37 -3.34 -4.18
C LEU A 560 12.13 -3.36 -5.53
N ALA A 561 12.40 -4.55 -6.08
CA ALA A 561 13.05 -4.73 -7.38
C ALA A 561 12.21 -4.19 -8.55
N LEU A 562 10.90 -4.15 -8.43
CA LEU A 562 10.00 -3.50 -9.38
C LEU A 562 9.87 -2.00 -9.11
N ILE A 563 9.66 -1.60 -7.87
CA ILE A 563 9.29 -0.23 -7.49
C ILE A 563 10.49 0.74 -7.62
N ILE A 564 11.67 0.36 -7.11
CA ILE A 564 12.82 1.26 -7.09
C ILE A 564 13.25 1.70 -8.51
N PRO A 565 13.50 0.76 -9.47
CA PRO A 565 13.82 1.15 -10.85
C PRO A 565 12.71 1.96 -11.50
N SER A 566 11.43 1.61 -11.23
CA SER A 566 10.28 2.31 -11.78
C SER A 566 10.22 3.76 -11.32
N ILE A 567 10.36 4.03 -10.02
CA ILE A 567 10.36 5.39 -9.47
C ILE A 567 11.53 6.20 -10.05
N VAL A 568 12.74 5.64 -10.06
CA VAL A 568 13.92 6.35 -10.56
C VAL A 568 13.76 6.70 -12.04
N ILE A 569 13.37 5.74 -12.87
CA ILE A 569 13.24 5.94 -14.33
C ILE A 569 12.10 6.91 -14.65
N VAL A 570 10.93 6.76 -14.00
CA VAL A 570 9.80 7.67 -14.22
C VAL A 570 10.15 9.09 -13.77
N SER A 571 10.83 9.25 -12.64
CA SER A 571 11.28 10.57 -12.16
C SER A 571 12.25 11.23 -13.13
N ILE A 572 13.25 10.51 -13.66
CA ILE A 572 14.18 11.02 -14.66
C ILE A 572 13.41 11.49 -15.91
N LYS A 573 12.48 10.68 -16.42
CA LYS A 573 11.68 11.01 -17.61
C LYS A 573 10.79 12.23 -17.39
N LEU A 574 10.11 12.32 -16.25
CA LEU A 574 9.25 13.48 -15.94
C LEU A 574 10.07 14.78 -15.85
N VAL A 575 11.25 14.72 -15.21
CA VAL A 575 12.16 15.88 -15.15
C VAL A 575 12.69 16.25 -16.54
N SER A 576 12.99 15.27 -17.38
CA SER A 576 13.43 15.50 -18.77
C SER A 576 12.33 16.14 -19.61
N GLU A 577 11.10 15.58 -19.57
CA GLU A 577 9.94 16.14 -20.29
C GLU A 577 9.66 17.59 -19.89
N GLU A 578 9.72 17.89 -18.60
CA GLU A 578 9.50 19.25 -18.09
C GLU A 578 10.65 20.21 -18.48
N SER A 579 11.89 19.72 -18.46
CA SER A 579 13.06 20.51 -18.89
C SER A 579 13.00 20.85 -20.37
N GLN A 580 12.63 19.90 -21.23
CA GLN A 580 12.44 20.13 -22.67
C GLN A 580 11.34 21.15 -22.94
N LYS A 581 10.20 21.04 -22.23
CA LYS A 581 9.12 22.04 -22.34
C LYS A 581 9.59 23.44 -21.98
N ARG A 582 10.33 23.59 -20.87
CA ARG A 582 10.87 24.90 -20.44
C ARG A 582 11.90 25.43 -21.43
N PHE A 583 12.75 24.58 -21.97
CA PHE A 583 13.75 24.98 -22.96
C PHE A 583 13.07 25.49 -24.24
N ILE A 584 12.08 24.79 -24.75
CA ILE A 584 11.31 25.18 -25.93
C ILE A 584 10.62 26.54 -25.67
N LYS A 585 9.90 26.67 -24.55
CA LYS A 585 9.24 27.92 -24.15
C LYS A 585 10.26 29.07 -24.07
N GLY A 586 11.40 28.87 -23.43
CA GLY A 586 12.43 29.89 -23.27
C GLY A 586 13.19 30.26 -24.57
N ALA A 587 13.32 29.35 -25.52
CA ALA A 587 13.93 29.62 -26.82
C ALA A 587 13.00 30.43 -27.72
N PHE A 588 11.71 30.11 -27.75
CA PHE A 588 10.73 30.77 -28.60
C PHE A 588 10.22 32.10 -28.02
N SER A 589 10.25 32.30 -26.70
CA SER A 589 9.80 33.55 -26.06
C SER A 589 10.61 34.78 -26.45
N ARG A 590 11.75 34.61 -27.11
CA ARG A 590 12.56 35.72 -27.68
C ARG A 590 12.15 36.14 -29.11
N TYR A 591 11.36 35.32 -29.78
CA TYR A 591 10.98 35.51 -31.18
C TYR A 591 9.47 35.70 -31.36
N ILE A 592 8.67 35.22 -30.44
CA ILE A 592 7.21 35.21 -30.48
C ILE A 592 6.71 35.75 -29.12
N ALA A 593 5.66 36.58 -29.15
CA ALA A 593 5.06 37.08 -27.93
C ALA A 593 4.66 35.94 -26.98
N PRO A 594 4.90 36.06 -25.67
CA PRO A 594 4.65 34.98 -24.69
C PRO A 594 3.23 34.43 -24.75
N ASP A 595 2.25 35.26 -24.97
CA ASP A 595 0.82 34.92 -25.05
C ASP A 595 0.49 34.05 -26.29
N VAL A 596 1.19 34.28 -27.41
CA VAL A 596 1.06 33.47 -28.62
C VAL A 596 1.69 32.08 -28.41
N ILE A 597 2.82 31.98 -27.65
CA ILE A 597 3.43 30.68 -27.31
C ILE A 597 2.50 29.89 -26.42
N GLU A 598 1.85 30.50 -25.45
CA GLU A 598 0.91 29.83 -24.55
C GLU A 598 -0.29 29.26 -25.31
N GLN A 599 -0.87 30.05 -26.24
CA GLN A 599 -1.94 29.60 -27.13
C GLN A 599 -1.50 28.42 -28.03
N ILE A 600 -0.30 28.47 -28.58
CA ILE A 600 0.27 27.34 -29.39
C ILE A 600 0.48 26.09 -28.55
N MET A 601 0.91 26.25 -27.29
CA MET A 601 1.13 25.08 -26.39
C MET A 601 -0.17 24.45 -25.91
N GLU A 602 -1.21 25.26 -25.70
CA GLU A 602 -2.54 24.76 -25.29
C GLU A 602 -3.31 24.16 -26.48
N HIS A 603 -3.16 24.76 -27.67
CA HIS A 603 -3.85 24.40 -28.92
C HIS A 603 -2.86 24.24 -30.08
N PRO A 604 -2.11 23.13 -30.17
CA PRO A 604 -1.15 22.91 -31.26
C PRO A 604 -1.75 22.99 -32.67
N GLU A 605 -3.04 22.71 -32.79
CA GLU A 605 -3.84 22.85 -34.00
C GLU A 605 -3.96 24.31 -34.45
N SER A 606 -3.74 25.30 -33.60
CA SER A 606 -3.73 26.74 -33.95
C SER A 606 -2.54 27.16 -34.80
N LEU A 607 -1.58 26.29 -35.07
CA LEU A 607 -0.44 26.53 -35.97
C LEU A 607 -0.79 26.40 -37.47
N GLU A 608 -2.04 26.16 -37.82
CA GLU A 608 -2.45 26.16 -39.21
C GLU A 608 -2.51 27.58 -39.79
N LEU A 609 -2.25 27.71 -41.13
CA LEU A 609 -2.40 28.97 -41.85
C LEU A 609 -3.88 29.39 -41.82
N GLY A 610 -4.15 30.58 -41.34
CA GLY A 610 -5.48 31.11 -41.21
C GLY A 610 -5.57 32.28 -40.27
N GLY A 611 -6.71 32.93 -40.24
CA GLY A 611 -6.98 34.02 -39.31
C GLY A 611 -8.47 34.21 -39.10
N GLU A 612 -8.80 34.83 -37.99
CA GLU A 612 -10.18 35.18 -37.63
C GLU A 612 -10.42 36.69 -37.75
N ASN A 613 -11.64 37.04 -38.12
CA ASN A 613 -12.02 38.45 -38.20
C ASN A 613 -12.37 38.97 -36.81
N ARG A 614 -11.49 39.82 -36.29
CA ARG A 614 -11.62 40.40 -34.95
C ARG A 614 -11.64 41.92 -34.97
N ARG A 615 -12.35 42.52 -34.03
CA ARG A 615 -12.25 43.96 -33.75
C ARG A 615 -11.05 44.17 -32.82
N ILE A 616 -10.04 44.87 -33.36
CA ILE A 616 -8.77 45.13 -32.66
C ILE A 616 -8.45 46.62 -32.74
N THR A 617 -7.51 47.08 -31.90
CA THR A 617 -6.87 48.39 -32.07
C THR A 617 -5.45 48.19 -32.58
N THR A 618 -5.20 48.63 -33.79
CA THR A 618 -3.87 48.58 -34.41
C THR A 618 -3.08 49.80 -34.03
N PHE A 619 -1.81 49.63 -33.79
CA PHE A 619 -0.86 50.62 -33.33
C PHE A 619 0.37 50.62 -34.26
N PHE A 620 0.73 51.79 -34.76
CA PHE A 620 1.97 52.03 -35.49
C PHE A 620 2.77 53.12 -34.82
N SER A 621 4.09 52.92 -34.69
CA SER A 621 5.00 54.03 -34.36
C SER A 621 6.20 54.02 -35.29
N ASP A 622 6.71 55.24 -35.61
CA ASP A 622 7.83 55.44 -36.51
C ASP A 622 8.71 56.61 -36.02
N VAL A 623 10.04 56.48 -36.21
CA VAL A 623 10.97 57.56 -35.80
C VAL A 623 11.02 58.64 -36.83
N ALA A 624 10.72 59.85 -36.38
CA ALA A 624 10.71 61.06 -37.30
C ALA A 624 12.11 61.34 -37.82
N GLY A 625 12.25 61.33 -39.18
CA GLY A 625 13.50 61.64 -39.81
C GLY A 625 14.63 60.63 -39.65
N PHE A 626 14.28 59.35 -39.44
CA PHE A 626 15.24 58.28 -39.24
C PHE A 626 16.29 58.14 -40.34
N SER A 627 15.94 58.32 -41.61
CA SER A 627 16.89 58.31 -42.72
C SER A 627 18.02 59.31 -42.53
N THR A 628 17.70 60.53 -42.06
CA THR A 628 18.71 61.55 -41.80
C THR A 628 19.58 61.25 -40.57
N ILE A 629 19.02 60.57 -39.59
CA ILE A 629 19.75 60.13 -38.39
C ILE A 629 20.71 58.98 -38.76
N SER A 630 20.21 58.00 -39.54
CA SER A 630 20.98 56.88 -39.99
C SER A 630 22.19 57.25 -40.84
N GLU A 631 22.12 58.36 -41.61
CA GLU A 631 23.26 58.88 -42.39
C GLU A 631 24.35 59.52 -41.53
N LYS A 632 24.02 59.95 -40.29
CA LYS A 632 24.91 60.61 -39.37
C LYS A 632 25.61 59.75 -38.36
N LEU A 633 25.08 58.55 -38.10
CA LEU A 633 25.59 57.61 -37.10
C LEU A 633 26.31 56.41 -37.76
N THR A 634 27.31 55.92 -37.09
CA THR A 634 27.91 54.63 -37.52
C THR A 634 26.91 53.48 -37.31
N PRO A 635 26.96 52.43 -38.10
CA PRO A 635 26.03 51.30 -37.95
C PRO A 635 25.95 50.72 -36.51
N PRO A 636 27.05 50.57 -35.74
CA PRO A 636 26.96 50.10 -34.36
C PRO A 636 26.24 51.10 -33.42
N GLU A 637 26.49 52.41 -33.61
CA GLU A 637 25.82 53.44 -32.79
C GLU A 637 24.34 53.51 -33.08
N LEU A 638 23.97 53.42 -34.36
CA LEU A 638 22.58 53.37 -34.81
C LEU A 638 21.85 52.15 -34.21
N VAL A 639 22.43 50.98 -34.30
CA VAL A 639 21.85 49.74 -33.76
C VAL A 639 21.70 49.82 -32.25
N LYS A 640 22.69 50.38 -31.53
CA LYS A 640 22.62 50.56 -30.09
C LYS A 640 21.48 51.51 -29.69
N LEU A 641 21.39 52.66 -30.34
CA LEU A 641 20.36 53.67 -30.07
C LEU A 641 18.96 53.10 -30.40
N LEU A 642 18.84 52.41 -31.53
CA LEU A 642 17.57 51.81 -31.95
C LEU A 642 17.13 50.69 -31.05
N ASN A 643 18.06 49.80 -30.63
CA ASN A 643 17.73 48.71 -29.70
C ASN A 643 17.30 49.23 -28.33
N GLU A 644 17.91 50.28 -27.83
CA GLU A 644 17.51 50.90 -26.57
C GLU A 644 16.07 51.44 -26.70
N TYR A 645 15.80 52.21 -27.75
CA TYR A 645 14.46 52.72 -28.05
C TYR A 645 13.42 51.59 -28.22
N LEU A 646 13.69 50.61 -29.08
CA LEU A 646 12.75 49.51 -29.36
C LEU A 646 12.46 48.68 -28.11
N SER A 647 13.46 48.45 -27.26
CA SER A 647 13.27 47.70 -26.03
C SER A 647 12.34 48.39 -25.06
N GLU A 648 12.60 49.67 -24.78
CA GLU A 648 11.79 50.46 -23.86
C GLU A 648 10.35 50.66 -24.36
N MET A 649 10.15 50.88 -25.65
CA MET A 649 8.82 51.02 -26.22
C MET A 649 8.05 49.70 -26.26
N THR A 650 8.74 48.60 -26.55
CA THR A 650 8.16 47.26 -26.56
C THR A 650 7.68 46.84 -25.18
N ASP A 651 8.50 47.09 -24.16
CA ASP A 651 8.13 46.77 -22.78
C ASP A 651 6.85 47.49 -22.32
N ILE A 652 6.69 48.80 -22.76
CA ILE A 652 5.47 49.54 -22.50
C ILE A 652 4.28 48.97 -23.27
N ILE A 653 4.42 48.64 -24.53
CA ILE A 653 3.33 48.05 -25.34
C ILE A 653 2.86 46.73 -24.71
N ILE A 654 3.81 45.85 -24.34
CA ILE A 654 3.50 44.52 -23.72
C ILE A 654 2.87 44.72 -22.34
N SER A 655 3.37 45.68 -21.53
CA SER A 655 2.82 45.91 -20.17
C SER A 655 1.34 46.34 -20.20
N HIS A 656 0.92 46.99 -21.28
CA HIS A 656 -0.50 47.35 -21.52
C HIS A 656 -1.30 46.23 -22.26
N GLY A 657 -0.74 45.03 -22.47
CA GLY A 657 -1.42 43.92 -23.13
C GLY A 657 -1.44 44.02 -24.65
N GLY A 658 -0.49 44.74 -25.23
CA GLY A 658 -0.29 44.82 -26.69
C GLY A 658 0.52 43.62 -27.18
N THR A 659 0.18 43.14 -28.36
CA THR A 659 0.92 42.08 -29.07
C THR A 659 1.79 42.78 -30.14
N ILE A 660 3.11 42.55 -30.05
CA ILE A 660 4.02 43.03 -31.09
C ILE A 660 3.84 42.14 -32.30
N ASP A 661 3.54 42.77 -33.45
CA ASP A 661 3.49 42.07 -34.75
C ASP A 661 4.91 41.95 -35.30
N LYS A 662 5.52 43.08 -35.59
CA LYS A 662 6.88 43.14 -36.20
C LYS A 662 7.52 44.51 -36.01
N TYR A 663 8.82 44.51 -36.23
CA TYR A 663 9.60 45.75 -36.40
C TYR A 663 9.87 45.95 -37.91
N GLU A 664 9.57 47.10 -38.46
CA GLU A 664 9.88 47.44 -39.84
C GLU A 664 10.95 48.55 -39.83
N GLY A 665 12.21 48.15 -39.66
CA GLY A 665 13.33 49.07 -39.42
C GLY A 665 13.23 49.76 -38.06
N ASP A 666 12.90 51.05 -38.04
CA ASP A 666 12.69 51.84 -36.83
C ASP A 666 11.21 51.94 -36.41
N ALA A 667 10.32 51.34 -37.19
CA ALA A 667 8.90 51.33 -36.90
C ALA A 667 8.48 50.08 -36.05
N ILE A 668 7.52 50.31 -35.18
CA ILE A 668 6.88 49.22 -34.40
C ILE A 668 5.44 49.09 -34.90
N MET A 669 5.09 47.88 -35.34
CA MET A 669 3.70 47.48 -35.55
C MET A 669 3.25 46.61 -34.39
N ALA A 670 2.13 47.00 -33.78
CA ALA A 670 1.51 46.26 -32.70
C ALA A 670 -0.02 46.34 -32.80
N PHE A 671 -0.70 45.43 -32.08
CA PHE A 671 -2.15 45.48 -31.97
C PHE A 671 -2.64 45.04 -30.60
N TYR A 672 -3.85 45.42 -30.22
CA TYR A 672 -4.51 45.13 -28.97
C TYR A 672 -5.85 44.43 -29.21
N GLY A 673 -6.23 43.43 -28.42
CA GLY A 673 -7.47 42.68 -28.55
C GLY A 673 -7.31 41.29 -29.19
N ALA A 674 -6.07 40.89 -29.48
CA ALA A 674 -5.69 39.53 -29.89
C ALA A 674 -4.24 39.28 -29.45
N PRO A 675 -3.84 38.01 -29.14
CA PRO A 675 -4.70 36.83 -29.04
C PRO A 675 -5.69 36.93 -27.89
N HIS A 676 -5.42 37.72 -26.85
CA HIS A 676 -6.33 37.94 -25.74
C HIS A 676 -7.41 38.95 -26.08
N PRO A 677 -8.70 38.62 -25.93
CA PRO A 677 -9.81 39.54 -26.27
C PRO A 677 -10.07 40.56 -25.16
N TYR A 678 -9.21 41.53 -25.00
CA TYR A 678 -9.43 42.64 -24.05
C TYR A 678 -10.63 43.51 -24.47
N VAL A 679 -11.58 43.71 -23.59
CA VAL A 679 -12.78 44.55 -23.84
C VAL A 679 -12.42 46.02 -23.97
N ASP A 680 -11.33 46.43 -23.31
CA ASP A 680 -10.79 47.82 -23.24
C ASP A 680 -9.55 48.03 -24.12
N HIS A 681 -9.40 47.25 -25.20
CA HIS A 681 -8.22 47.27 -26.05
C HIS A 681 -7.91 48.65 -26.64
N GLU A 682 -8.93 49.49 -26.92
CA GLU A 682 -8.77 50.85 -27.39
C GLU A 682 -8.09 51.75 -26.32
N LEU A 683 -8.57 51.64 -25.09
CA LEU A 683 -8.00 52.41 -23.98
C LEU A 683 -6.56 51.97 -23.69
N ARG A 684 -6.28 50.69 -23.68
CA ARG A 684 -4.92 50.13 -23.49
C ARG A 684 -3.93 50.66 -24.52
N ALA A 685 -4.31 50.71 -25.78
CA ALA A 685 -3.49 51.29 -26.86
C ALA A 685 -3.19 52.76 -26.62
N CYS A 686 -4.18 53.53 -26.19
CA CYS A 686 -4.00 54.96 -25.88
C CYS A 686 -3.14 55.18 -24.63
N LEU A 687 -3.29 54.36 -23.58
CA LEU A 687 -2.45 54.41 -22.39
C LEU A 687 -0.99 54.08 -22.71
N ALA A 688 -0.75 53.04 -23.49
CA ALA A 688 0.60 52.72 -23.98
C ALA A 688 1.22 53.91 -24.75
N ALA A 689 0.48 54.54 -25.65
CA ALA A 689 0.97 55.72 -26.39
C ALA A 689 1.31 56.89 -25.45
N ILE A 690 0.51 57.13 -24.40
CA ILE A 690 0.76 58.17 -23.39
C ILE A 690 2.05 57.87 -22.60
N ASP A 691 2.21 56.62 -22.12
CA ASP A 691 3.37 56.19 -21.38
C ASP A 691 4.63 56.18 -22.27
N MET A 692 4.53 55.75 -23.51
CA MET A 692 5.61 55.89 -24.50
C MET A 692 6.05 57.34 -24.71
N LYS A 693 5.11 58.27 -24.81
CA LYS A 693 5.44 59.74 -24.89
C LYS A 693 6.17 60.20 -23.64
N LYS A 694 5.78 59.74 -22.46
CA LYS A 694 6.46 60.07 -21.22
C LYS A 694 7.86 59.46 -21.17
N ARG A 695 8.00 58.18 -21.44
CA ARG A 695 9.29 57.49 -21.44
C ARG A 695 10.24 58.05 -22.50
N LEU A 696 9.74 58.37 -23.66
CA LEU A 696 10.54 58.97 -24.71
C LEU A 696 11.14 60.29 -24.29
N ARG A 697 10.43 61.18 -23.56
CA ARG A 697 11.00 62.42 -23.00
C ARG A 697 12.15 62.12 -22.01
N GLU A 698 12.02 61.12 -21.17
CA GLU A 698 13.09 60.71 -20.27
C GLU A 698 14.32 60.23 -21.05
N LEU A 699 14.11 59.43 -22.12
CA LEU A 699 15.19 58.97 -22.98
C LEU A 699 15.83 60.11 -23.75
N GLN A 700 15.08 61.07 -24.25
CA GLN A 700 15.58 62.26 -24.92
C GLN A 700 16.47 63.11 -23.99
N GLU A 701 16.08 63.29 -22.73
CA GLU A 701 16.90 63.96 -21.73
C GLU A 701 18.18 63.15 -21.44
N HIS A 702 18.06 61.85 -21.33
CA HIS A 702 19.22 60.94 -21.15
C HIS A 702 20.20 61.04 -22.34
N TRP A 703 19.71 60.88 -23.59
CA TRP A 703 20.52 60.99 -24.82
C TRP A 703 21.19 62.37 -24.96
N ARG A 704 20.49 63.40 -24.59
CA ARG A 704 21.06 64.77 -24.58
C ARG A 704 22.21 64.93 -23.61
N ASN A 705 22.05 64.35 -22.41
CA ASN A 705 23.09 64.40 -21.36
C ASN A 705 24.35 63.61 -21.71
N ILE A 706 24.20 62.52 -22.50
CA ILE A 706 25.33 61.68 -22.96
C ILE A 706 25.83 62.07 -24.38
N GLY A 707 25.27 63.14 -24.98
CA GLY A 707 25.69 63.62 -26.30
C GLY A 707 25.25 62.70 -27.47
N GLN A 708 24.24 61.85 -27.27
CA GLN A 708 23.61 61.03 -28.32
C GLN A 708 22.51 61.83 -29.06
N HIS A 709 22.14 61.31 -30.25
CA HIS A 709 21.02 61.82 -31.03
C HIS A 709 19.68 61.53 -30.32
N GLU A 710 18.85 62.59 -30.20
CA GLU A 710 17.48 62.43 -29.69
C GLU A 710 16.58 61.85 -30.79
N LEU A 711 15.76 60.86 -30.44
CA LEU A 711 14.75 60.33 -31.34
C LEU A 711 13.40 61.03 -31.06
N PHE A 712 12.68 61.32 -32.12
CA PHE A 712 11.29 61.79 -32.08
C PHE A 712 10.41 60.77 -32.74
N VAL A 713 9.25 60.45 -32.15
CA VAL A 713 8.41 59.37 -32.58
C VAL A 713 7.02 59.84 -32.89
N ARG A 714 6.45 59.36 -33.95
CA ARG A 714 5.04 59.53 -34.32
C ARG A 714 4.29 58.23 -34.11
N MET A 715 3.06 58.27 -33.63
CA MET A 715 2.21 57.13 -33.32
C MET A 715 0.83 57.28 -33.96
N GLY A 716 0.32 56.24 -34.54
CA GLY A 716 -1.02 56.21 -35.15
C GLY A 716 -1.81 55.00 -34.67
N MET A 717 -3.04 55.21 -34.21
CA MET A 717 -3.88 54.14 -33.69
C MET A 717 -5.25 54.16 -34.33
N ASN A 718 -5.73 52.96 -34.71
CA ASN A 718 -7.06 52.81 -35.28
C ASN A 718 -7.73 51.55 -34.78
N THR A 719 -9.00 51.67 -34.43
CA THR A 719 -9.86 50.53 -34.03
C THR A 719 -10.78 50.16 -35.17
N GLY A 720 -10.80 48.85 -35.47
CA GLY A 720 -11.69 48.29 -36.51
C GLY A 720 -11.55 46.80 -36.68
N MET A 721 -12.36 46.28 -37.61
CA MET A 721 -12.27 44.85 -37.97
C MET A 721 -11.00 44.57 -38.78
N ALA A 722 -10.29 43.55 -38.40
CA ALA A 722 -9.11 43.04 -39.08
C ALA A 722 -9.06 41.51 -38.99
N VAL A 723 -8.41 40.90 -39.95
CA VAL A 723 -8.12 39.44 -39.87
C VAL A 723 -6.81 39.26 -39.10
N VAL A 724 -6.86 38.54 -37.99
CA VAL A 724 -5.71 38.29 -37.12
C VAL A 724 -5.46 36.78 -37.09
N GLY A 725 -4.22 36.36 -37.26
CA GLY A 725 -3.82 34.94 -37.21
C GLY A 725 -2.48 34.70 -37.91
N ASN A 726 -2.20 33.39 -38.15
CA ASN A 726 -0.96 32.96 -38.80
C ASN A 726 -1.04 33.15 -40.29
N MET A 727 -0.29 34.11 -40.80
CA MET A 727 -0.28 34.45 -42.23
C MET A 727 1.12 34.25 -42.83
N GLY A 728 1.17 33.85 -44.10
CA GLY A 728 2.41 33.61 -44.80
C GLY A 728 2.42 32.30 -45.55
N SER A 729 3.52 31.58 -45.51
CA SER A 729 3.67 30.28 -46.17
C SER A 729 3.77 29.13 -45.13
N ARG A 730 3.62 27.89 -45.58
CA ARG A 730 3.84 26.73 -44.70
C ARG A 730 5.25 26.64 -44.07
N MET A 731 6.22 27.32 -44.66
CA MET A 731 7.61 27.33 -44.20
C MET A 731 7.91 28.52 -43.29
N ARG A 732 7.16 29.61 -43.38
CA ARG A 732 7.33 30.83 -42.61
C ARG A 732 5.98 31.52 -42.42
N MET A 733 5.57 31.59 -41.18
CA MET A 733 4.32 32.21 -40.73
C MET A 733 4.63 33.28 -39.73
N ASP A 734 3.93 34.41 -39.84
CA ASP A 734 3.94 35.47 -38.84
C ASP A 734 2.52 35.59 -38.26
N TYR A 735 2.41 35.70 -36.94
CA TYR A 735 1.14 36.01 -36.28
C TYR A 735 0.90 37.51 -36.41
N THR A 736 0.05 37.89 -37.31
CA THR A 736 -0.10 39.28 -37.78
C THR A 736 -1.57 39.67 -37.94
N ALA A 737 -1.80 40.98 -38.06
CA ALA A 737 -3.09 41.55 -38.38
C ALA A 737 -3.11 42.13 -39.79
N MET A 738 -4.13 41.82 -40.58
CA MET A 738 -4.31 42.34 -41.94
C MET A 738 -5.71 42.96 -42.12
N GLY A 739 -5.77 44.01 -42.88
CA GLY A 739 -7.04 44.64 -43.25
C GLY A 739 -6.90 46.13 -43.47
N ASP A 740 -7.96 46.70 -44.01
CA ASP A 740 -8.05 48.14 -44.26
C ASP A 740 -7.96 48.98 -42.98
N SER A 741 -8.43 48.40 -41.85
CA SER A 741 -8.32 48.99 -40.52
C SER A 741 -6.86 49.14 -40.07
N VAL A 742 -5.99 48.16 -40.43
CA VAL A 742 -4.55 48.19 -40.13
C VAL A 742 -3.84 49.28 -40.92
N ASN A 743 -4.12 49.35 -42.22
CA ASN A 743 -3.55 50.36 -43.11
C ASN A 743 -3.92 51.80 -42.67
N LEU A 744 -5.10 51.95 -42.07
CA LEU A 744 -5.52 53.27 -41.56
C LEU A 744 -4.64 53.74 -40.41
N ALA A 745 -4.30 52.84 -39.45
CA ALA A 745 -3.42 53.18 -38.33
C ALA A 745 -2.02 53.65 -38.82
N SER A 746 -1.42 52.96 -39.79
CA SER A 746 -0.16 53.34 -40.41
C SER A 746 -0.27 54.76 -41.09
N ARG A 747 -1.38 55.04 -41.76
CA ARG A 747 -1.59 56.35 -42.35
C ARG A 747 -1.77 57.46 -41.31
N LEU A 748 -2.37 57.16 -40.18
CA LEU A 748 -2.49 58.10 -39.04
C LEU A 748 -1.12 58.40 -38.44
N GLU A 749 -0.24 57.42 -38.36
CA GLU A 749 1.15 57.65 -37.95
C GLU A 749 1.78 58.69 -38.87
N GLY A 750 1.75 58.46 -40.20
CA GLY A 750 2.33 59.41 -41.17
C GLY A 750 1.65 60.77 -41.17
N ALA A 751 0.34 60.85 -40.91
CA ALA A 751 -0.41 62.10 -40.85
C ALA A 751 0.06 63.07 -39.72
N ASN A 752 0.64 62.56 -38.65
CA ASN A 752 1.24 63.38 -37.60
C ASN A 752 2.22 64.43 -38.17
N LYS A 753 2.94 64.08 -39.22
CA LYS A 753 3.89 64.97 -39.87
C LYS A 753 3.22 66.21 -40.39
N VAL A 754 1.99 66.15 -40.92
CA VAL A 754 1.25 67.22 -41.51
C VAL A 754 0.79 68.24 -40.45
N TYR A 755 0.37 67.71 -39.29
CA TYR A 755 -0.17 68.54 -38.20
C TYR A 755 0.87 68.86 -37.13
N GLY A 756 2.09 68.31 -37.19
CA GLY A 756 3.11 68.54 -36.19
C GLY A 756 2.74 67.88 -34.83
N THR A 757 2.08 66.76 -34.86
CA THR A 757 1.62 66.02 -33.69
C THR A 757 2.48 64.76 -33.45
N THR A 758 2.35 64.12 -32.27
CA THR A 758 3.11 62.90 -31.92
C THR A 758 2.26 61.61 -31.82
N ALA A 759 0.98 61.79 -31.52
CA ALA A 759 0.08 60.64 -31.42
C ALA A 759 -1.31 60.96 -31.96
N MET A 760 -1.78 60.17 -32.92
CA MET A 760 -3.05 60.38 -33.61
C MET A 760 -3.93 59.16 -33.55
N ILE A 761 -5.22 59.32 -33.25
CA ILE A 761 -6.22 58.28 -33.17
C ILE A 761 -7.34 58.53 -34.15
N SER A 762 -7.94 57.50 -34.69
CA SER A 762 -9.15 57.59 -35.53
C SER A 762 -10.40 57.89 -34.70
N GLU A 763 -11.47 58.31 -35.37
CA GLU A 763 -12.78 58.52 -34.76
C GLU A 763 -13.34 57.28 -34.06
N ASN A 764 -13.13 56.09 -34.60
CA ASN A 764 -13.52 54.82 -33.91
C ASN A 764 -12.83 54.65 -32.58
N THR A 765 -11.52 54.90 -32.54
CA THR A 765 -10.74 54.84 -31.29
C THR A 765 -11.19 55.93 -30.33
N TYR A 766 -11.34 57.17 -30.84
CA TYR A 766 -11.82 58.30 -30.05
C TYR A 766 -13.14 58.01 -29.35
N ASN A 767 -14.14 57.48 -30.08
CA ASN A 767 -15.46 57.21 -29.53
C ASN A 767 -15.43 56.20 -28.36
N ALA A 768 -14.51 55.28 -28.38
CA ALA A 768 -14.32 54.28 -27.30
C ALA A 768 -13.59 54.85 -26.06
N VAL A 769 -12.73 55.90 -26.24
CA VAL A 769 -11.83 56.35 -25.16
C VAL A 769 -12.06 57.77 -24.68
N LYS A 770 -12.97 58.56 -25.29
CA LYS A 770 -13.22 59.98 -25.02
C LYS A 770 -13.50 60.36 -23.56
N GLU A 771 -14.02 59.42 -22.76
CA GLU A 771 -14.29 59.63 -21.33
C GLU A 771 -13.03 59.46 -20.46
N HIS A 772 -11.98 58.82 -21.00
CA HIS A 772 -10.77 58.46 -20.26
C HIS A 772 -9.54 59.29 -20.66
N VAL A 773 -9.50 59.82 -21.88
CA VAL A 773 -8.35 60.56 -22.40
C VAL A 773 -8.72 61.96 -22.89
N GLU A 774 -7.75 62.84 -22.83
CA GLU A 774 -7.85 64.20 -23.47
C GLU A 774 -7.40 64.10 -24.90
N THR A 775 -8.22 64.67 -25.78
CA THR A 775 -7.98 64.69 -27.23
C THR A 775 -8.31 65.98 -27.79
N ARG A 776 -7.71 66.28 -28.92
CA ARG A 776 -8.04 67.42 -29.74
C ARG A 776 -8.44 67.03 -31.14
N ARG A 777 -9.57 67.51 -31.65
CA ARG A 777 -10.00 67.18 -33.01
C ARG A 777 -9.08 67.94 -33.99
N LEU A 778 -8.47 67.18 -34.92
CA LEU A 778 -7.57 67.73 -35.92
C LEU A 778 -8.30 68.01 -37.23
N ASP A 779 -8.90 67.02 -37.84
CA ASP A 779 -9.48 67.17 -39.17
C ASP A 779 -10.43 66.04 -39.54
N PHE A 780 -11.01 66.10 -40.74
CA PHE A 780 -11.54 64.95 -41.45
C PHE A 780 -10.57 64.59 -42.58
N LEU A 781 -10.09 63.37 -42.55
CA LEU A 781 -9.09 62.88 -43.49
C LEU A 781 -9.76 61.94 -44.50
N ARG A 782 -9.65 62.28 -45.80
CA ARG A 782 -9.96 61.34 -46.85
C ARG A 782 -8.69 60.60 -47.26
N VAL A 783 -8.59 59.31 -46.82
CA VAL A 783 -7.43 58.45 -47.14
C VAL A 783 -7.57 57.92 -48.57
N VAL A 784 -6.43 57.74 -49.25
CA VAL A 784 -6.41 57.24 -50.63
C VAL A 784 -7.14 55.92 -50.68
N GLY A 785 -8.16 55.80 -51.57
CA GLY A 785 -8.99 54.55 -51.73
C GLY A 785 -10.29 54.51 -50.92
N LYS A 786 -10.61 55.58 -50.10
CA LYS A 786 -11.91 55.69 -49.42
C LYS A 786 -12.68 56.88 -49.87
N THR A 787 -13.98 56.69 -50.00
CA THR A 787 -14.92 57.76 -50.39
C THR A 787 -15.38 58.58 -49.18
N GLU A 788 -15.52 57.98 -48.04
CA GLU A 788 -15.96 58.60 -46.79
C GLU A 788 -14.81 59.17 -45.99
N PRO A 789 -14.83 60.39 -45.56
CA PRO A 789 -13.81 60.97 -44.69
C PRO A 789 -13.94 60.47 -43.28
N ILE A 790 -12.82 60.32 -42.60
CA ILE A 790 -12.71 59.78 -41.18
C ILE A 790 -12.21 60.93 -40.31
N GLY A 791 -12.86 61.17 -39.18
CA GLY A 791 -12.41 62.10 -38.16
C GLY A 791 -11.10 61.62 -37.50
N ILE A 792 -10.13 62.51 -37.40
CA ILE A 792 -8.83 62.28 -36.78
C ILE A 792 -8.63 63.20 -35.57
N PHE A 793 -8.04 62.62 -34.53
CA PHE A 793 -7.86 63.30 -33.25
C PHE A 793 -6.43 63.09 -32.76
N GLU A 794 -5.83 64.19 -32.21
CA GLU A 794 -4.59 64.07 -31.48
C GLU A 794 -4.86 63.51 -30.06
N LEU A 795 -4.05 62.52 -29.60
CA LEU A 795 -4.05 62.02 -28.23
C LEU A 795 -3.09 62.91 -27.39
N LEU A 796 -3.66 63.69 -26.46
CA LEU A 796 -2.89 64.63 -25.63
C LEU A 796 -2.40 64.00 -24.33
N GLY A 797 -3.27 63.30 -23.57
CA GLY A 797 -2.96 62.73 -22.27
C GLY A 797 -4.18 62.09 -21.61
N MET A 798 -4.04 61.76 -20.36
CA MET A 798 -5.17 61.26 -19.54
C MET A 798 -6.16 62.43 -19.26
N LYS A 799 -7.43 62.03 -19.06
CA LYS A 799 -8.49 63.02 -18.73
C LYS A 799 -8.12 63.77 -17.46
N GLY A 800 -8.21 65.14 -17.53
CA GLY A 800 -7.89 66.03 -16.43
C GLY A 800 -6.39 66.18 -16.09
N SER A 801 -5.46 65.55 -16.84
CA SER A 801 -4.02 65.55 -16.52
C SER A 801 -3.22 66.69 -17.21
N LEU A 802 -3.82 67.46 -18.11
CA LEU A 802 -3.06 68.48 -18.87
C LEU A 802 -2.84 69.75 -18.01
N PRO A 803 -1.72 70.46 -18.24
CA PRO A 803 -1.51 71.77 -17.64
C PRO A 803 -2.58 72.74 -18.06
N GLN A 804 -2.98 73.70 -17.20
CA GLN A 804 -4.04 74.67 -17.47
C GLN A 804 -3.77 75.41 -18.75
N LYS A 805 -2.54 75.85 -19.04
CA LYS A 805 -2.15 76.56 -20.26
C LYS A 805 -2.50 75.74 -21.55
N VAL A 806 -2.54 74.43 -21.48
CA VAL A 806 -2.93 73.52 -22.61
C VAL A 806 -4.44 73.64 -22.82
N TYR A 807 -5.23 73.63 -21.76
CA TYR A 807 -6.68 73.78 -21.85
C TYR A 807 -7.06 75.16 -22.40
N ASP A 808 -6.36 76.23 -21.94
CA ASP A 808 -6.57 77.58 -22.41
C ASP A 808 -6.29 77.71 -23.94
N ALA A 809 -5.19 77.08 -24.38
CA ALA A 809 -4.84 77.04 -25.81
C ALA A 809 -5.86 76.22 -26.64
N LEU A 810 -6.33 75.07 -26.07
CA LEU A 810 -7.36 74.23 -26.73
C LEU A 810 -8.68 74.96 -26.88
N GLU A 811 -9.07 75.87 -25.95
CA GLU A 811 -10.28 76.62 -26.07
C GLU A 811 -10.17 77.58 -27.33
N HIS A 812 -9.07 78.31 -27.48
CA HIS A 812 -8.82 79.17 -28.64
C HIS A 812 -8.71 78.32 -29.92
N TYR A 813 -8.04 77.16 -29.90
CA TYR A 813 -7.94 76.29 -31.06
C TYR A 813 -9.33 75.77 -31.49
N ASN A 814 -10.18 75.38 -30.60
CA ASN A 814 -11.53 74.86 -30.92
C ASN A 814 -12.40 75.99 -31.50
N LYS A 815 -12.33 77.20 -30.93
CA LYS A 815 -12.98 78.40 -31.54
C LYS A 815 -12.46 78.65 -32.96
N GLY A 816 -11.16 78.45 -33.16
CA GLY A 816 -10.55 78.61 -34.49
C GLY A 816 -11.04 77.55 -35.48
N MET A 817 -11.21 76.31 -35.02
CA MET A 817 -11.76 75.24 -35.86
C MET A 817 -13.21 75.42 -36.21
N ASP A 818 -14.03 76.03 -35.33
CA ASP A 818 -15.43 76.37 -35.64
C ASP A 818 -15.50 77.44 -36.69
N TYR A 819 -14.75 78.54 -36.53
CA TYR A 819 -14.65 79.58 -37.54
C TYR A 819 -14.12 79.06 -38.88
N PHE A 820 -13.13 78.13 -38.85
CA PHE A 820 -12.58 77.53 -40.06
C PHE A 820 -13.65 76.72 -40.82
N ARG A 821 -14.46 75.98 -40.15
CA ARG A 821 -15.59 75.29 -40.76
C ARG A 821 -16.66 76.16 -41.29
N GLU A 822 -16.89 77.26 -40.61
CA GLU A 822 -17.82 78.36 -41.09
C GLU A 822 -17.24 79.19 -42.22
N ARG A 823 -16.00 78.87 -42.73
CA ARG A 823 -15.27 79.55 -43.75
C ARG A 823 -14.93 81.03 -43.40
N GLN A 824 -14.88 81.31 -42.09
CA GLN A 824 -14.50 82.65 -41.56
C GLN A 824 -12.98 82.69 -41.35
N TRP A 825 -12.21 82.60 -42.46
CA TRP A 825 -10.75 82.35 -42.43
C TRP A 825 -9.98 83.38 -41.59
N LYS A 826 -10.32 84.62 -41.62
CA LYS A 826 -9.64 85.67 -40.84
C LYS A 826 -9.88 85.53 -39.36
N ARG A 827 -11.13 85.15 -38.92
CA ARG A 827 -11.46 84.91 -37.53
C ARG A 827 -10.80 83.60 -37.04
N ALA A 828 -10.84 82.62 -37.86
CA ALA A 828 -10.16 81.37 -37.58
C ALA A 828 -8.66 81.60 -37.35
N MET A 829 -7.98 82.32 -38.25
CA MET A 829 -6.56 82.64 -38.15
C MET A 829 -6.21 83.40 -36.85
N ASN A 830 -7.04 84.35 -36.48
CA ASN A 830 -6.83 85.08 -35.23
C ASN A 830 -6.95 84.19 -34.00
N ALA A 831 -7.96 83.29 -33.94
CA ALA A 831 -8.14 82.41 -32.87
C ALA A 831 -6.98 81.38 -32.76
N PHE A 832 -6.44 80.87 -33.88
CA PHE A 832 -5.25 80.07 -33.91
C PHE A 832 -3.98 80.83 -33.47
N HIS A 833 -3.88 82.10 -33.83
CA HIS A 833 -2.82 82.96 -33.31
C HIS A 833 -2.92 83.17 -31.80
N ASP A 834 -4.13 83.31 -31.22
CA ASP A 834 -4.33 83.43 -29.78
C ASP A 834 -3.93 82.10 -29.09
N ALA A 835 -4.23 80.93 -29.67
CA ALA A 835 -3.68 79.69 -29.18
C ALA A 835 -2.14 79.62 -29.23
N LEU A 836 -1.52 80.20 -30.32
CA LEU A 836 -0.07 80.23 -30.47
C LEU A 836 0.60 81.21 -29.54
N LYS A 837 -0.08 82.22 -29.01
CA LYS A 837 0.45 83.11 -27.96
C LYS A 837 0.63 82.33 -26.64
N ILE A 838 -0.22 81.31 -26.36
CA ILE A 838 -0.15 80.50 -25.15
C ILE A 838 0.80 79.34 -25.36
N LEU A 839 0.73 78.70 -26.54
CA LEU A 839 1.58 77.55 -26.93
C LEU A 839 2.28 77.90 -28.28
N PRO A 840 3.46 78.51 -28.28
CA PRO A 840 4.14 78.96 -29.51
C PRO A 840 4.52 77.84 -30.47
N ASP A 841 4.69 76.63 -29.94
CA ASP A 841 5.08 75.44 -30.74
C ASP A 841 3.92 74.55 -31.14
N ASP A 842 2.67 74.95 -30.94
CA ASP A 842 1.52 74.17 -31.28
C ASP A 842 1.42 73.93 -32.82
N GLY A 843 1.74 72.67 -33.21
CA GLY A 843 1.80 72.24 -34.58
C GLY A 843 0.46 72.42 -35.34
N PRO A 844 -0.67 71.89 -34.77
CA PRO A 844 -1.97 72.05 -35.42
C PRO A 844 -2.39 73.49 -35.61
N SER A 845 -2.18 74.38 -34.65
CA SER A 845 -2.49 75.83 -34.82
C SER A 845 -1.64 76.48 -35.92
N LYS A 846 -0.33 76.20 -35.99
CA LYS A 846 0.54 76.58 -37.09
C LYS A 846 0.03 76.12 -38.45
N THR A 847 -0.39 74.87 -38.53
CA THR A 847 -0.92 74.26 -39.74
C THR A 847 -2.19 74.96 -40.20
N TYR A 848 -3.12 75.29 -39.30
CA TYR A 848 -4.35 75.90 -39.64
C TYR A 848 -4.20 77.40 -39.93
N VAL A 849 -3.29 78.15 -39.30
CA VAL A 849 -2.90 79.50 -39.67
C VAL A 849 -2.49 79.51 -41.16
N LYS A 850 -1.57 78.63 -41.54
CA LYS A 850 -1.09 78.55 -42.94
C LYS A 850 -2.23 78.20 -43.91
N ARG A 851 -3.12 77.27 -43.55
CA ARG A 851 -4.29 76.91 -44.36
C ARG A 851 -5.27 78.13 -44.51
N CYS A 852 -5.49 78.91 -43.44
CA CYS A 852 -6.32 80.09 -43.51
C CYS A 852 -5.71 81.13 -44.45
N GLU A 853 -4.40 81.35 -44.42
CA GLU A 853 -3.67 82.24 -45.36
C GLU A 853 -3.82 81.71 -46.79
N GLU A 854 -3.68 80.43 -47.05
CA GLU A 854 -3.86 79.87 -48.38
C GLU A 854 -5.30 80.00 -48.88
N PHE A 855 -6.34 79.79 -48.03
CA PHE A 855 -7.74 79.84 -48.35
C PHE A 855 -8.25 81.31 -48.47
N MET A 856 -7.61 82.25 -47.83
CA MET A 856 -7.83 83.68 -48.06
C MET A 856 -7.30 84.14 -49.44
N LYS A 857 -6.14 83.57 -49.91
CA LYS A 857 -5.56 83.86 -51.23
C LYS A 857 -6.30 83.14 -52.36
N LYS A 858 -6.70 81.87 -52.10
CA LYS A 858 -7.41 81.01 -53.05
C LYS A 858 -8.52 80.27 -52.38
N PRO A 859 -9.71 80.79 -52.22
CA PRO A 859 -10.81 80.16 -51.57
C PRO A 859 -11.21 78.85 -52.18
N PRO A 860 -11.47 77.79 -51.38
CA PRO A 860 -11.99 76.51 -51.88
C PRO A 860 -13.38 76.72 -52.54
N SER A 861 -13.74 75.78 -53.43
CA SER A 861 -15.02 75.78 -54.12
C SER A 861 -16.21 75.85 -53.19
N GLN A 862 -17.39 76.27 -53.65
CA GLN A 862 -18.60 76.25 -52.81
C GLN A 862 -19.02 74.84 -52.39
N LYS A 863 -18.63 73.79 -53.15
CA LYS A 863 -18.88 72.40 -52.88
C LYS A 863 -17.77 71.74 -51.96
N TRP A 864 -16.80 72.53 -51.42
CA TRP A 864 -15.79 71.99 -50.51
C TRP A 864 -16.43 71.48 -49.23
N ASP A 865 -16.17 70.21 -48.94
CA ASP A 865 -16.73 69.43 -47.86
C ASP A 865 -15.97 69.56 -46.52
N GLY A 866 -14.97 70.45 -46.45
CA GLY A 866 -14.17 70.61 -45.24
C GLY A 866 -13.12 69.55 -45.00
N VAL A 867 -12.91 68.68 -45.96
CA VAL A 867 -12.05 67.46 -45.81
C VAL A 867 -10.69 67.77 -46.44
N TYR A 868 -9.64 67.35 -45.76
CA TYR A 868 -8.28 67.30 -46.31
C TYR A 868 -8.02 65.99 -47.04
N THR A 869 -7.60 66.09 -48.29
CA THR A 869 -7.22 64.89 -49.07
C THR A 869 -5.70 64.76 -49.11
N MET A 870 -5.17 63.71 -48.64
CA MET A 870 -3.72 63.37 -48.68
C MET A 870 -3.30 63.21 -50.14
N LYS A 871 -2.26 63.90 -50.58
CA LYS A 871 -1.74 63.83 -51.95
C LYS A 871 -0.61 62.83 -52.14
N SER A 872 -0.06 62.31 -51.10
CA SER A 872 0.99 61.30 -51.12
C SER A 872 0.85 60.35 -49.89
N LYS A 873 1.44 59.12 -50.04
CA LYS A 873 1.57 58.21 -48.91
C LYS A 873 2.51 58.78 -47.86
#